data_2a5c18c55c4438b2bf04b7c16ada4fec
#
_entry.id   2a5c18c55c4438b2bf04b7c16ada4fec
#
_cell.length_a   1.000
_cell.length_b   1.000
_cell.length_c   1.000
_cell.angle_alpha   90.00
_cell.angle_beta   90.00
_cell.angle_gamma   90.00
#
_symmetry.space_group_name_H-M   'P 1'
#
loop_
_entity.id
_entity.type
_entity.pdbx_description
1 polymer ?
#
loop_
_entity_poly.entity_id
_entity_poly.type
_entity_poly.pdbx_seq_one_letter_code
_entity_poly.pdbx_strand_id
1 'polypeptide(L)'
;MTRRTLLTCLFLMFTAAAWSQRWKIRPGGRDIVWTVGSDIPHDDHIEMSGERMAFVLRWGVDERGAFRQERSLVFPLLRTVPNNTHASLMYRMATDIPSLLGVNGLALQAERVEEVCIDGALTVRSLWAVGKTNVGSARDTKPLSVVEMTRTVFPSRTLPLMCERYVLRNVGGKPLTVYIPEFSQVVTTDPAKGVTGSYVVRGDLRGSGTFTLAPDDSLSFDAVFQACRSGEEPLRPDVAAEYAARMEFVHGCIDANLVLETPDPVIDTEFRYAKLRAAESIVATKGGYMHAPGGESYYAAIWANDQAEYVNPFFPFLGYGVGNESALNSFRHFARFMNPGYEPLPSSIIAEGDDIWNGAGDRGDAAMIACGAARYALARGSRAEAEELWPLVEWCLEYCNRKLTSDGVVASDTDELEGRFPAGDANLCTSTLYYDALLSAVPLGRELGVKPAQTARYAAQARALAAAIDTHFGGEVGGYDTYRYYDGNTLLRSWICMPLIVGLRERSEGTVRALLGPELLTDDGLLTEQGGATFWDRSTLYALRGIYNVGQADRATELLHRYSQRRLLGDHVPYPIEAWPEGSQRHLSAESGLYCRIVTEGVFGIRPTGLRSFGLTPSMPAAWERMSLRHIRAFGADFDISVEREPRGKLRITVAEAGKEPKIYRASPGATIRVKLTD
;
A
#
# COMPACT_ATOMS: atom_id res chain seq x y z
N MET A 1 -51.27 53.05 -11.57
CA MET A 1 -50.67 52.18 -12.61
C MET A 1 -49.41 51.48 -12.04
N THR A 2 -49.56 50.29 -11.64
CA THR A 2 -48.56 49.49 -10.93
C THR A 2 -47.72 48.66 -11.91
N ARG A 3 -46.39 48.87 -11.95
CA ARG A 3 -45.47 48.01 -12.68
C ARG A 3 -45.08 46.86 -11.76
N ARG A 4 -45.45 45.66 -12.12
CA ARG A 4 -44.92 44.40 -11.53
C ARG A 4 -43.60 44.08 -12.21
N THR A 5 -42.53 44.03 -11.43
CA THR A 5 -41.23 43.52 -11.84
C THR A 5 -41.19 42.01 -11.62
N LEU A 6 -41.10 41.26 -12.71
CA LEU A 6 -40.87 39.80 -12.67
C LEU A 6 -39.39 39.57 -12.41
N LEU A 7 -39.06 38.98 -11.25
CA LEU A 7 -37.73 38.43 -10.96
C LEU A 7 -37.68 37.01 -11.50
N THR A 8 -36.96 36.82 -12.60
CA THR A 8 -36.65 35.47 -13.12
C THR A 8 -35.44 34.92 -12.39
N CYS A 9 -35.65 34.01 -11.46
CA CYS A 9 -34.55 33.21 -10.84
C CYS A 9 -34.03 32.20 -11.88
N LEU A 10 -32.86 32.48 -12.40
CA LEU A 10 -32.09 31.53 -13.22
C LEU A 10 -31.47 30.53 -12.27
N PHE A 11 -32.07 29.34 -12.11
CA PHE A 11 -31.44 28.18 -11.50
C PHE A 11 -30.37 27.67 -12.47
N LEU A 12 -29.12 28.00 -12.23
CA LEU A 12 -27.99 27.29 -12.80
C LEU A 12 -27.96 25.89 -12.18
N MET A 13 -28.51 24.91 -12.88
CA MET A 13 -28.23 23.50 -12.60
C MET A 13 -26.76 23.27 -12.98
N PHE A 14 -25.89 23.27 -11.98
CA PHE A 14 -24.64 22.56 -12.09
C PHE A 14 -25.01 21.08 -12.19
N THR A 15 -25.00 20.53 -13.39
CA THR A 15 -24.89 19.10 -13.58
C THR A 15 -23.49 18.72 -13.10
N ALA A 16 -23.35 18.39 -11.82
CA ALA A 16 -22.26 17.55 -11.39
C ALA A 16 -22.35 16.31 -12.29
N ALA A 17 -21.37 16.11 -13.15
CA ALA A 17 -21.18 14.85 -13.82
C ALA A 17 -21.08 13.82 -12.71
N ALA A 18 -22.14 13.08 -12.46
CA ALA A 18 -22.11 11.95 -11.57
C ALA A 18 -21.13 10.99 -12.23
N TRP A 19 -19.92 10.89 -11.69
CA TRP A 19 -18.98 9.86 -12.07
C TRP A 19 -19.72 8.55 -11.84
N SER A 20 -19.98 7.83 -12.89
CA SER A 20 -20.59 6.50 -12.79
C SER A 20 -19.56 5.62 -12.12
N GLN A 21 -19.74 5.41 -10.82
CA GLN A 21 -18.88 4.55 -10.02
C GLN A 21 -18.93 3.13 -10.61
N ARG A 22 -17.83 2.68 -11.22
CA ARG A 22 -17.73 1.38 -11.90
C ARG A 22 -17.72 0.24 -10.91
N TRP A 23 -16.93 0.37 -9.88
CA TRP A 23 -16.74 -0.65 -8.86
C TRP A 23 -17.72 -0.48 -7.70
N LYS A 24 -18.10 -1.59 -7.09
CA LYS A 24 -18.96 -1.63 -5.89
C LYS A 24 -18.40 -2.64 -4.90
N ILE A 25 -18.51 -2.34 -3.62
CA ILE A 25 -18.29 -3.33 -2.57
C ILE A 25 -19.46 -4.32 -2.64
N ARG A 26 -19.18 -5.61 -2.69
CA ARG A 26 -20.22 -6.65 -2.72
C ARG A 26 -21.00 -6.64 -1.40
N PRO A 27 -22.35 -6.61 -1.43
CA PRO A 27 -23.16 -6.60 -0.21
C PRO A 27 -22.84 -7.81 0.67
N GLY A 28 -22.45 -7.55 1.92
CA GLY A 28 -22.03 -8.57 2.89
C GLY A 28 -20.68 -9.23 2.61
N GLY A 29 -19.99 -8.82 1.51
CA GLY A 29 -18.64 -9.23 1.15
C GLY A 29 -17.59 -8.19 1.51
N ARG A 30 -16.33 -8.53 1.23
CA ARG A 30 -15.14 -7.66 1.41
C ARG A 30 -14.43 -7.42 0.10
N ASP A 31 -14.96 -7.95 -0.99
CA ASP A 31 -14.48 -7.83 -2.34
C ASP A 31 -15.12 -6.65 -3.07
N ILE A 32 -14.44 -6.20 -4.11
CA ILE A 32 -15.01 -5.22 -5.05
C ILE A 32 -15.38 -5.91 -6.35
N VAL A 33 -16.47 -5.49 -6.93
CA VAL A 33 -17.02 -6.07 -8.15
C VAL A 33 -17.42 -4.98 -9.14
N TRP A 34 -17.07 -5.20 -10.39
CA TRP A 34 -17.56 -4.44 -11.53
C TRP A 34 -18.47 -5.32 -12.38
N THR A 35 -19.75 -4.99 -12.43
CA THR A 35 -20.68 -5.58 -13.40
C THR A 35 -20.58 -4.78 -14.67
N VAL A 36 -20.06 -5.39 -15.73
CA VAL A 36 -19.75 -4.70 -16.99
C VAL A 36 -21.05 -4.32 -17.70
N GLY A 37 -21.18 -3.04 -18.04
CA GLY A 37 -22.34 -2.45 -18.68
C GLY A 37 -21.96 -1.62 -19.89
N SER A 38 -22.48 -0.40 -19.97
CA SER A 38 -22.19 0.58 -21.04
C SER A 38 -20.95 1.44 -20.74
N ASP A 39 -20.28 1.19 -19.63
CA ASP A 39 -19.11 1.91 -19.12
C ASP A 39 -17.77 1.34 -19.64
N ILE A 40 -17.79 0.85 -20.87
CA ILE A 40 -16.64 0.36 -21.65
C ILE A 40 -16.36 1.30 -22.84
N PRO A 41 -15.11 1.37 -23.35
CA PRO A 41 -13.95 0.57 -22.93
C PRO A 41 -13.39 1.02 -21.57
N HIS A 42 -12.66 0.14 -20.90
CA HIS A 42 -11.92 0.45 -19.70
C HIS A 42 -10.61 -0.34 -19.68
N ASP A 43 -9.52 0.34 -19.35
CA ASP A 43 -8.20 -0.25 -19.16
C ASP A 43 -7.69 0.11 -17.76
N ASP A 44 -7.05 -0.88 -17.12
CA ASP A 44 -6.44 -0.72 -15.80
C ASP A 44 -5.23 -1.66 -15.67
N HIS A 45 -4.53 -1.58 -14.56
CA HIS A 45 -3.55 -2.58 -14.18
C HIS A 45 -3.62 -2.87 -12.67
N ILE A 46 -3.23 -4.07 -12.30
CA ILE A 46 -3.13 -4.49 -10.91
C ILE A 46 -1.80 -5.20 -10.67
N GLU A 47 -1.19 -4.94 -9.54
CA GLU A 47 -0.01 -5.67 -9.10
C GLU A 47 -0.36 -6.62 -7.96
N MET A 48 0.15 -7.86 -8.05
CA MET A 48 0.06 -8.88 -7.00
C MET A 48 1.41 -9.56 -6.83
N SER A 49 1.72 -9.96 -5.61
CA SER A 49 3.03 -10.56 -5.30
C SER A 49 2.91 -11.77 -4.37
N GLY A 50 3.84 -12.70 -4.55
CA GLY A 50 4.21 -13.73 -3.59
C GLY A 50 5.68 -13.58 -3.20
N GLU A 51 6.19 -14.48 -2.38
CA GLU A 51 7.56 -14.37 -1.84
C GLU A 51 8.68 -14.46 -2.88
N ARG A 52 8.44 -15.02 -4.07
CA ARG A 52 9.48 -15.28 -5.07
C ARG A 52 9.19 -14.70 -6.45
N MET A 53 8.03 -14.11 -6.64
CA MET A 53 7.68 -13.41 -7.86
C MET A 53 6.62 -12.35 -7.60
N ALA A 54 6.58 -11.35 -8.46
CA ALA A 54 5.50 -10.40 -8.61
C ALA A 54 5.03 -10.37 -10.06
N PHE A 55 3.83 -9.91 -10.28
CA PHE A 55 3.38 -9.56 -11.62
C PHE A 55 2.56 -8.27 -11.61
N VAL A 56 2.67 -7.53 -12.70
CA VAL A 56 1.73 -6.47 -13.03
C VAL A 56 0.90 -6.96 -14.21
N LEU A 57 -0.40 -7.09 -13.99
CA LEU A 57 -1.36 -7.42 -15.03
C LEU A 57 -1.98 -6.13 -15.56
N ARG A 58 -1.64 -5.76 -16.79
CA ARG A 58 -2.39 -4.77 -17.55
C ARG A 58 -3.58 -5.46 -18.15
N TRP A 59 -4.77 -4.97 -17.89
CA TRP A 59 -6.00 -5.59 -18.32
C TRP A 59 -7.04 -4.56 -18.73
N GLY A 60 -8.04 -4.98 -19.48
CA GLY A 60 -9.13 -4.10 -19.86
C GLY A 60 -10.28 -4.86 -20.50
N VAL A 61 -11.40 -4.15 -20.66
CA VAL A 61 -12.56 -4.60 -21.45
C VAL A 61 -12.71 -3.61 -22.60
N ASP A 62 -12.62 -4.12 -23.82
CA ASP A 62 -12.66 -3.29 -25.01
C ASP A 62 -14.08 -2.84 -25.39
N GLU A 63 -14.23 -2.02 -26.44
CA GLU A 63 -15.49 -1.50 -26.93
C GLU A 63 -16.51 -2.58 -27.34
N ARG A 64 -16.04 -3.82 -27.56
CA ARG A 64 -16.87 -4.98 -27.93
C ARG A 64 -17.24 -5.82 -26.71
N GLY A 65 -16.72 -5.50 -25.54
CA GLY A 65 -16.89 -6.22 -24.29
C GLY A 65 -15.93 -7.41 -24.13
N ALA A 66 -14.87 -7.50 -24.94
CA ALA A 66 -13.88 -8.57 -24.83
C ALA A 66 -12.77 -8.19 -23.82
N PHE A 67 -12.33 -9.16 -23.02
CA PHE A 67 -11.25 -8.98 -22.07
C PHE A 67 -9.89 -9.05 -22.77
N ARG A 68 -9.01 -8.11 -22.42
CA ARG A 68 -7.62 -8.06 -22.86
C ARG A 68 -6.70 -8.06 -21.66
N GLN A 69 -5.55 -8.73 -21.80
CA GLN A 69 -4.53 -8.72 -20.74
C GLN A 69 -3.11 -8.86 -21.30
N GLU A 70 -2.17 -8.19 -20.63
CA GLU A 70 -0.73 -8.37 -20.78
C GLU A 70 -0.13 -8.59 -19.39
N ARG A 71 0.77 -9.55 -19.28
CA ARG A 71 1.43 -9.93 -18.03
C ARG A 71 2.84 -9.40 -18.02
N SER A 72 3.19 -8.59 -17.05
CA SER A 72 4.58 -8.28 -16.70
C SER A 72 4.99 -9.20 -15.56
N LEU A 73 5.76 -10.23 -15.87
CA LEU A 73 6.25 -11.22 -14.91
C LEU A 73 7.57 -10.72 -14.33
N VAL A 74 7.69 -10.61 -13.03
CA VAL A 74 8.88 -10.13 -12.33
C VAL A 74 9.41 -11.20 -11.38
N PHE A 75 10.70 -11.51 -11.52
CA PHE A 75 11.39 -12.52 -10.72
C PHE A 75 12.55 -11.83 -9.98
N PRO A 76 12.31 -11.37 -8.72
CA PRO A 76 13.23 -10.52 -8.00
C PRO A 76 14.64 -11.09 -7.85
N LEU A 77 14.78 -12.41 -7.72
CA LEU A 77 16.04 -13.11 -7.47
C LEU A 77 16.74 -13.61 -8.75
N LEU A 78 16.13 -13.46 -9.91
CA LEU A 78 16.79 -13.65 -11.20
C LEU A 78 17.40 -12.30 -11.63
N ARG A 79 18.61 -12.04 -11.17
CA ARG A 79 19.27 -10.73 -11.25
C ARG A 79 19.80 -10.46 -12.65
N THR A 80 19.63 -9.24 -13.14
CA THR A 80 20.10 -8.79 -14.46
C THR A 80 21.37 -7.93 -14.35
N VAL A 81 22.01 -7.67 -15.48
CA VAL A 81 23.21 -6.85 -15.55
C VAL A 81 22.83 -5.47 -16.14
N PRO A 82 23.23 -4.34 -15.51
CA PRO A 82 24.03 -4.22 -14.28
C PRO A 82 23.23 -4.67 -13.05
N ASN A 83 23.89 -5.35 -12.10
CA ASN A 83 23.24 -5.81 -10.86
C ASN A 83 23.12 -4.66 -9.86
N ASN A 84 22.08 -3.86 -10.01
CA ASN A 84 21.77 -2.69 -9.19
C ASN A 84 20.39 -2.82 -8.52
N THR A 85 19.88 -1.76 -7.91
CA THR A 85 18.60 -1.74 -7.20
C THR A 85 17.39 -2.08 -8.06
N HIS A 86 17.48 -1.96 -9.40
CA HIS A 86 16.42 -2.26 -10.36
C HIS A 86 16.65 -3.58 -11.14
N ALA A 87 17.68 -4.34 -10.80
CA ALA A 87 18.15 -5.48 -11.57
C ALA A 87 17.36 -6.78 -11.36
N SER A 88 16.04 -6.75 -11.40
CA SER A 88 15.20 -7.94 -11.41
C SER A 88 14.80 -8.33 -12.83
N LEU A 89 14.79 -9.64 -13.14
CA LEU A 89 14.27 -10.10 -14.42
C LEU A 89 12.79 -9.75 -14.53
N MET A 90 12.45 -8.93 -15.51
CA MET A 90 11.08 -8.62 -15.91
C MET A 90 10.87 -9.10 -17.34
N TYR A 91 9.76 -9.79 -17.61
CA TYR A 91 9.41 -10.26 -18.94
C TYR A 91 7.92 -10.08 -19.20
N ARG A 92 7.58 -9.48 -20.35
CA ARG A 92 6.18 -9.27 -20.76
C ARG A 92 5.69 -10.42 -21.63
N MET A 93 4.50 -10.94 -21.33
CA MET A 93 3.89 -12.05 -22.03
C MET A 93 2.41 -11.78 -22.29
N ALA A 94 2.05 -11.65 -23.57
CA ALA A 94 0.72 -11.29 -24.05
C ALA A 94 -0.06 -12.47 -24.66
N THR A 95 0.32 -13.71 -24.35
CA THR A 95 -0.37 -14.91 -24.89
C THR A 95 -1.85 -14.90 -24.51
N ASP A 96 -2.71 -14.90 -25.51
CA ASP A 96 -4.15 -15.00 -25.35
C ASP A 96 -4.54 -16.48 -25.22
N ILE A 97 -4.71 -16.96 -23.98
CA ILE A 97 -5.03 -18.36 -23.68
C ILE A 97 -6.38 -18.80 -24.27
N PRO A 98 -7.48 -18.03 -24.17
CA PRO A 98 -8.75 -18.40 -24.76
C PRO A 98 -8.70 -18.65 -26.29
N SER A 99 -7.85 -17.92 -27.00
CA SER A 99 -7.70 -18.11 -28.45
C SER A 99 -7.11 -19.46 -28.86
N LEU A 100 -6.47 -20.17 -27.95
CA LEU A 100 -5.90 -21.50 -28.16
C LEU A 100 -6.96 -22.62 -28.06
N LEU A 101 -8.12 -22.34 -27.48
CA LEU A 101 -9.16 -23.34 -27.19
C LEU A 101 -10.04 -23.62 -28.39
N GLY A 102 -10.47 -24.88 -28.51
CA GLY A 102 -11.46 -25.30 -29.49
C GLY A 102 -12.76 -25.77 -28.83
N VAL A 103 -13.89 -25.34 -29.37
CA VAL A 103 -15.21 -25.85 -28.97
C VAL A 103 -15.97 -26.30 -30.20
N ASN A 104 -16.40 -27.57 -30.23
CA ASN A 104 -17.02 -28.20 -31.38
C ASN A 104 -16.20 -28.07 -32.69
N GLY A 105 -14.86 -28.12 -32.58
CA GLY A 105 -13.93 -27.96 -33.70
C GLY A 105 -13.75 -26.52 -34.21
N LEU A 106 -14.28 -25.51 -33.50
CA LEU A 106 -14.18 -24.10 -33.82
C LEU A 106 -13.47 -23.34 -32.68
N ALA A 107 -12.74 -22.29 -33.03
CA ALA A 107 -12.17 -21.37 -32.03
C ALA A 107 -13.28 -20.58 -31.31
N LEU A 108 -13.04 -20.20 -30.06
CA LEU A 108 -13.86 -19.22 -29.35
C LEU A 108 -13.78 -17.88 -30.08
N GLN A 109 -14.88 -17.20 -30.33
CA GLN A 109 -14.89 -16.04 -31.23
C GLN A 109 -15.31 -14.72 -30.59
N ALA A 110 -16.37 -14.70 -29.85
CA ALA A 110 -16.94 -13.46 -29.29
C ALA A 110 -17.02 -13.57 -27.77
N GLU A 111 -16.15 -12.88 -27.09
CA GLU A 111 -16.19 -12.72 -25.64
C GLU A 111 -17.10 -11.56 -25.27
N ARG A 112 -17.85 -11.71 -24.20
CA ARG A 112 -18.54 -10.65 -23.50
C ARG A 112 -18.31 -10.82 -22.02
N VAL A 113 -17.53 -9.90 -21.45
CA VAL A 113 -17.32 -9.85 -20.00
C VAL A 113 -18.62 -9.45 -19.30
N GLU A 114 -19.00 -10.20 -18.29
CA GLU A 114 -20.18 -9.95 -17.45
C GLU A 114 -19.78 -9.30 -16.13
N GLU A 115 -18.66 -9.77 -15.54
CA GLU A 115 -18.23 -9.35 -14.21
C GLU A 115 -16.72 -9.44 -14.07
N VAL A 116 -16.14 -8.44 -13.40
CA VAL A 116 -14.76 -8.46 -12.90
C VAL A 116 -14.81 -8.30 -11.39
N CYS A 117 -14.09 -9.16 -10.67
CA CYS A 117 -14.04 -9.15 -9.20
C CYS A 117 -12.58 -9.16 -8.73
N ILE A 118 -12.28 -8.41 -7.68
CA ILE A 118 -11.00 -8.43 -7.00
C ILE A 118 -11.24 -8.84 -5.54
N ASP A 119 -10.61 -9.96 -5.14
CA ASP A 119 -10.65 -10.48 -3.76
C ASP A 119 -9.32 -11.18 -3.43
N GLY A 120 -8.22 -10.44 -3.47
CA GLY A 120 -6.88 -11.03 -3.35
C GLY A 120 -6.43 -11.84 -4.59
N ALA A 121 -7.31 -12.07 -5.52
CA ALA A 121 -7.11 -12.55 -6.88
C ALA A 121 -7.97 -11.71 -7.83
N LEU A 122 -7.62 -11.64 -9.10
CA LEU A 122 -8.47 -11.04 -10.13
C LEU A 122 -9.30 -12.14 -10.79
N THR A 123 -10.63 -12.06 -10.72
CA THR A 123 -11.54 -13.01 -11.34
C THR A 123 -12.39 -12.31 -12.39
N VAL A 124 -12.42 -12.88 -13.59
CA VAL A 124 -13.20 -12.38 -14.73
C VAL A 124 -14.17 -13.47 -15.16
N ARG A 125 -15.46 -13.15 -15.19
CA ARG A 125 -16.51 -14.02 -15.71
C ARG A 125 -17.03 -13.46 -17.03
N SER A 126 -16.98 -14.28 -18.07
CA SER A 126 -17.38 -13.90 -19.43
C SER A 126 -18.21 -14.98 -20.12
N LEU A 127 -19.03 -14.56 -21.08
CA LEU A 127 -19.77 -15.43 -21.97
C LEU A 127 -19.11 -15.44 -23.35
N TRP A 128 -18.99 -16.63 -23.95
CA TRP A 128 -18.38 -16.85 -25.24
C TRP A 128 -19.37 -17.44 -26.21
N ALA A 129 -19.40 -16.88 -27.42
CA ALA A 129 -20.12 -17.46 -28.53
C ALA A 129 -19.22 -18.43 -29.32
N VAL A 130 -19.81 -19.51 -29.80
CA VAL A 130 -19.15 -20.49 -30.68
C VAL A 130 -19.89 -20.56 -32.00
N GLY A 131 -19.18 -20.44 -33.12
CA GLY A 131 -19.70 -20.59 -34.45
C GLY A 131 -19.76 -19.29 -35.28
N LYS A 132 -19.73 -19.42 -36.60
CA LYS A 132 -19.89 -18.29 -37.52
C LYS A 132 -21.31 -17.76 -37.38
N THR A 133 -21.49 -16.51 -36.99
CA THR A 133 -22.69 -15.77 -37.32
C THR A 133 -22.73 -15.63 -38.85
N ASN A 134 -23.61 -16.32 -39.53
CA ASN A 134 -23.92 -16.02 -40.93
C ASN A 134 -24.52 -14.60 -40.96
N VAL A 135 -23.71 -13.64 -41.30
CA VAL A 135 -24.13 -12.28 -41.62
C VAL A 135 -24.82 -12.31 -42.97
N GLY A 136 -26.11 -12.64 -42.96
CA GLY A 136 -26.89 -12.73 -44.20
C GLY A 136 -28.38 -12.86 -43.90
N SER A 137 -28.92 -11.94 -43.14
CA SER A 137 -30.28 -11.40 -43.12
C SER A 137 -30.56 -10.78 -41.76
N ALA A 138 -30.82 -9.49 -41.77
CA ALA A 138 -31.21 -8.75 -40.59
C ALA A 138 -32.55 -9.22 -40.05
N ARG A 139 -32.57 -10.10 -39.05
CA ARG A 139 -33.61 -10.28 -38.01
C ARG A 139 -33.26 -11.45 -37.12
N ASP A 140 -33.06 -11.15 -35.84
CA ASP A 140 -33.00 -12.08 -34.69
C ASP A 140 -31.96 -13.22 -34.73
N THR A 141 -30.69 -12.91 -34.83
CA THR A 141 -29.64 -13.82 -34.34
C THR A 141 -29.21 -13.39 -32.97
N LYS A 142 -29.85 -13.91 -31.90
CA LYS A 142 -29.21 -14.00 -30.58
C LYS A 142 -27.90 -14.75 -30.79
N PRO A 143 -26.74 -14.20 -30.40
CA PRO A 143 -25.51 -14.97 -30.37
C PRO A 143 -25.79 -16.21 -29.51
N LEU A 144 -25.53 -17.41 -30.03
CA LEU A 144 -25.59 -18.64 -29.26
C LEU A 144 -24.42 -18.61 -28.27
N SER A 145 -24.59 -17.88 -27.18
CA SER A 145 -23.64 -17.95 -26.04
C SER A 145 -23.76 -19.36 -25.49
N VAL A 146 -22.66 -20.10 -25.53
CA VAL A 146 -22.69 -21.52 -25.22
C VAL A 146 -21.70 -21.90 -24.12
N VAL A 147 -20.73 -21.05 -23.85
CA VAL A 147 -19.71 -21.28 -22.83
C VAL A 147 -19.59 -20.05 -21.91
N GLU A 148 -19.77 -20.26 -20.62
CA GLU A 148 -19.35 -19.33 -19.60
C GLU A 148 -17.89 -19.67 -19.21
N MET A 149 -17.03 -18.68 -19.18
CA MET A 149 -15.64 -18.83 -18.73
C MET A 149 -15.41 -17.98 -17.50
N THR A 150 -14.91 -18.60 -16.44
CA THR A 150 -14.35 -17.91 -15.29
C THR A 150 -12.83 -18.03 -15.32
N ARG A 151 -12.14 -16.91 -15.36
CA ARG A 151 -10.67 -16.79 -15.29
C ARG A 151 -10.29 -16.20 -13.94
N THR A 152 -9.41 -16.87 -13.19
CA THR A 152 -8.89 -16.39 -11.92
C THR A 152 -7.37 -16.28 -11.98
N VAL A 153 -6.83 -15.08 -11.75
CA VAL A 153 -5.41 -14.74 -11.86
C VAL A 153 -4.86 -14.44 -10.47
N PHE A 154 -3.75 -15.09 -10.12
CA PHE A 154 -3.14 -14.93 -8.78
C PHE A 154 -1.66 -15.36 -8.78
N PRO A 155 -0.82 -14.81 -7.84
CA PRO A 155 0.53 -15.32 -7.62
C PRO A 155 0.50 -16.54 -6.72
N SER A 156 1.42 -17.49 -6.91
CA SER A 156 1.74 -18.46 -5.87
C SER A 156 2.28 -17.74 -4.64
N ARG A 157 1.96 -18.25 -3.47
CA ARG A 157 2.42 -17.64 -2.21
C ARG A 157 3.93 -17.76 -2.03
N THR A 158 4.54 -18.92 -2.35
CA THR A 158 5.94 -19.22 -2.04
C THR A 158 6.78 -19.65 -3.24
N LEU A 159 6.15 -19.97 -4.37
CA LEU A 159 6.85 -20.39 -5.58
C LEU A 159 6.99 -19.22 -6.59
N PRO A 160 7.98 -19.23 -7.48
CA PRO A 160 8.13 -18.20 -8.51
C PRO A 160 7.14 -18.42 -9.66
N LEU A 161 5.84 -18.38 -9.36
CA LEU A 161 4.75 -18.71 -10.29
C LEU A 161 3.65 -17.65 -10.28
N MET A 162 3.24 -17.23 -11.47
CA MET A 162 1.92 -16.66 -11.72
C MET A 162 1.01 -17.76 -12.24
N CYS A 163 -0.18 -17.87 -11.69
CA CYS A 163 -1.18 -18.86 -12.06
C CYS A 163 -2.44 -18.21 -12.62
N GLU A 164 -2.98 -18.82 -13.65
CA GLU A 164 -4.32 -18.51 -14.15
C GLU A 164 -5.12 -19.79 -14.16
N ARG A 165 -6.24 -19.79 -13.45
CA ARG A 165 -7.19 -20.90 -13.44
C ARG A 165 -8.39 -20.56 -14.30
N TYR A 166 -8.77 -21.46 -15.17
CA TYR A 166 -9.90 -21.34 -16.07
C TYR A 166 -10.95 -22.39 -15.74
N VAL A 167 -12.20 -21.97 -15.63
CA VAL A 167 -13.35 -22.87 -15.52
C VAL A 167 -14.28 -22.58 -16.69
N LEU A 168 -14.50 -23.58 -17.53
CA LEU A 168 -15.46 -23.54 -18.63
C LEU A 168 -16.74 -24.26 -18.23
N ARG A 169 -17.89 -23.59 -18.32
CA ARG A 169 -19.19 -24.16 -18.06
C ARG A 169 -20.02 -24.16 -19.37
N ASN A 170 -20.65 -25.27 -19.67
CA ASN A 170 -21.59 -25.35 -20.77
C ASN A 170 -22.95 -24.75 -20.35
N VAL A 171 -23.24 -23.54 -20.77
CA VAL A 171 -24.53 -22.86 -20.50
C VAL A 171 -25.53 -23.03 -21.67
N GLY A 172 -25.19 -23.85 -22.65
CA GLY A 172 -26.07 -24.21 -23.77
C GLY A 172 -26.91 -25.46 -23.47
N GLY A 173 -27.93 -25.70 -24.30
CA GLY A 173 -28.84 -26.87 -24.17
C GLY A 173 -28.34 -28.17 -24.81
N LYS A 174 -27.10 -28.23 -25.28
CA LYS A 174 -26.55 -29.42 -25.97
C LYS A 174 -25.13 -29.72 -25.47
N PRO A 175 -24.69 -30.98 -25.48
CA PRO A 175 -23.30 -31.31 -25.17
C PRO A 175 -22.32 -30.60 -26.11
N LEU A 176 -21.17 -30.20 -25.53
CA LEU A 176 -20.06 -29.56 -26.23
C LEU A 176 -18.82 -30.43 -26.17
N THR A 177 -18.06 -30.45 -27.27
CA THR A 177 -16.71 -31.00 -27.28
C THR A 177 -15.72 -29.86 -27.10
N VAL A 178 -14.96 -29.88 -26.01
CA VAL A 178 -13.94 -28.86 -25.70
C VAL A 178 -12.56 -29.49 -25.95
N TYR A 179 -11.73 -28.77 -26.70
CA TYR A 179 -10.33 -29.13 -26.95
C TYR A 179 -9.40 -28.11 -26.28
N ILE A 180 -8.53 -28.59 -25.40
CA ILE A 180 -7.45 -27.84 -24.77
C ILE A 180 -6.14 -28.37 -25.35
N PRO A 181 -5.36 -27.56 -26.11
CA PRO A 181 -4.12 -28.03 -26.74
C PRO A 181 -3.01 -28.27 -25.72
N GLU A 182 -2.05 -29.10 -26.07
CA GLU A 182 -0.73 -29.00 -25.47
C GLU A 182 -0.09 -27.69 -25.93
N PHE A 183 0.32 -26.86 -24.99
CA PHE A 183 0.94 -25.57 -25.29
C PHE A 183 2.04 -25.23 -24.27
N SER A 184 3.18 -24.80 -24.80
CA SER A 184 4.29 -24.26 -24.03
C SER A 184 4.97 -23.15 -24.84
N GLN A 185 5.03 -21.95 -24.28
CA GLN A 185 5.82 -20.86 -24.80
C GLN A 185 7.09 -20.72 -23.94
N VAL A 186 8.26 -20.85 -24.57
CA VAL A 186 9.56 -20.82 -23.87
C VAL A 186 10.46 -19.75 -24.49
N VAL A 187 11.03 -18.90 -23.66
CA VAL A 187 11.99 -17.87 -24.06
C VAL A 187 13.22 -17.99 -23.20
N THR A 188 14.40 -18.02 -23.85
CA THR A 188 15.70 -17.99 -23.16
C THR A 188 16.31 -16.61 -23.30
N THR A 189 16.73 -15.99 -22.20
CA THR A 189 17.36 -14.67 -22.21
C THR A 189 18.82 -14.76 -22.67
N ASP A 190 19.35 -13.63 -23.11
CA ASP A 190 20.77 -13.49 -23.43
C ASP A 190 21.62 -13.72 -22.15
N PRO A 191 22.60 -14.65 -22.16
CA PRO A 191 23.44 -14.94 -21.02
C PRO A 191 24.25 -13.73 -20.53
N ALA A 192 24.56 -12.78 -21.40
CA ALA A 192 25.28 -11.56 -21.03
C ALA A 192 24.43 -10.57 -20.22
N LYS A 193 23.11 -10.77 -20.20
CA LYS A 193 22.17 -9.91 -19.45
C LYS A 193 21.80 -10.46 -18.08
N GLY A 194 22.16 -11.68 -17.77
CA GLY A 194 21.87 -12.27 -16.47
C GLY A 194 23.12 -12.41 -15.61
N VAL A 195 23.04 -12.08 -14.33
CA VAL A 195 24.14 -12.23 -13.35
C VAL A 195 24.62 -13.68 -13.25
N THR A 196 23.72 -14.64 -13.41
CA THR A 196 24.02 -16.08 -13.37
C THR A 196 23.90 -16.73 -14.75
N GLY A 197 24.02 -15.97 -15.85
CA GLY A 197 23.84 -16.46 -17.21
C GLY A 197 22.40 -16.35 -17.69
N SER A 198 22.00 -17.25 -18.60
CA SER A 198 20.64 -17.24 -19.18
C SER A 198 19.57 -17.63 -18.19
N TYR A 199 18.41 -17.01 -18.32
CA TYR A 199 17.17 -17.39 -17.68
C TYR A 199 16.17 -17.95 -18.69
N VAL A 200 15.33 -18.88 -18.27
CA VAL A 200 14.26 -19.46 -19.07
C VAL A 200 12.93 -18.98 -18.51
N VAL A 201 12.21 -18.17 -19.28
CA VAL A 201 10.84 -17.73 -18.97
C VAL A 201 9.89 -18.59 -19.78
N ARG A 202 8.85 -19.11 -19.14
CA ARG A 202 7.91 -19.99 -19.83
C ARG A 202 6.46 -19.81 -19.34
N GLY A 203 5.52 -20.09 -20.25
CA GLY A 203 4.10 -20.21 -19.99
C GLY A 203 3.59 -21.53 -20.50
N ASP A 204 2.96 -22.34 -19.68
CA ASP A 204 2.49 -23.69 -20.02
C ASP A 204 0.98 -23.82 -19.74
N LEU A 205 0.25 -24.47 -20.62
CA LEU A 205 -1.08 -24.99 -20.32
C LEU A 205 -1.00 -26.32 -19.57
N ARG A 206 -1.94 -26.54 -18.69
CA ARG A 206 -2.15 -27.76 -17.90
C ARG A 206 -3.58 -28.24 -18.09
N GLY A 207 -3.80 -29.56 -18.15
CA GLY A 207 -5.11 -30.13 -18.37
C GLY A 207 -5.48 -30.24 -19.85
N SER A 208 -4.47 -30.44 -20.75
CA SER A 208 -4.65 -30.64 -22.17
C SER A 208 -5.47 -31.93 -22.48
N GLY A 209 -6.29 -31.89 -23.50
CA GLY A 209 -7.11 -33.01 -23.90
C GLY A 209 -8.38 -32.61 -24.68
N THR A 210 -9.18 -33.60 -24.98
CA THR A 210 -10.51 -33.43 -25.57
C THR A 210 -11.57 -33.95 -24.60
N PHE A 211 -12.53 -33.11 -24.27
CA PHE A 211 -13.53 -33.36 -23.22
C PHE A 211 -14.94 -33.14 -23.78
N THR A 212 -15.89 -33.93 -23.30
CA THR A 212 -17.31 -33.70 -23.59
C THR A 212 -17.98 -33.13 -22.33
N LEU A 213 -18.60 -31.95 -22.45
CA LEU A 213 -19.36 -31.30 -21.40
C LEU A 213 -20.87 -31.41 -21.73
N ALA A 214 -21.61 -32.07 -20.89
CA ALA A 214 -23.08 -32.02 -20.96
C ALA A 214 -23.58 -30.61 -20.59
N PRO A 215 -24.83 -30.23 -20.86
CA PRO A 215 -25.42 -29.01 -20.37
C PRO A 215 -25.20 -28.88 -18.84
N ASP A 216 -24.80 -27.69 -18.38
CA ASP A 216 -24.46 -27.34 -17.01
C ASP A 216 -23.17 -27.97 -16.43
N ASP A 217 -22.52 -28.91 -17.13
CA ASP A 217 -21.21 -29.41 -16.72
C ASP A 217 -20.11 -28.37 -16.86
N SER A 218 -19.05 -28.53 -16.03
CA SER A 218 -17.88 -27.67 -16.02
C SER A 218 -16.59 -28.47 -16.18
N LEU A 219 -15.60 -27.83 -16.79
CA LEU A 219 -14.23 -28.32 -16.95
C LEU A 219 -13.25 -27.23 -16.45
N SER A 220 -12.24 -27.63 -15.70
CA SER A 220 -11.15 -26.72 -15.33
C SER A 220 -9.85 -27.09 -15.99
N PHE A 221 -9.06 -26.07 -16.33
CA PHE A 221 -7.67 -26.19 -16.78
C PHE A 221 -6.89 -24.95 -16.28
N ASP A 222 -5.56 -24.99 -16.37
CA ASP A 222 -4.74 -23.94 -15.79
C ASP A 222 -3.66 -23.48 -16.78
N ALA A 223 -3.21 -22.22 -16.63
CA ALA A 223 -1.99 -21.71 -17.24
C ALA A 223 -1.01 -21.30 -16.13
N VAL A 224 0.26 -21.67 -16.28
CA VAL A 224 1.31 -21.40 -15.30
C VAL A 224 2.44 -20.66 -15.98
N PHE A 225 2.82 -19.51 -15.43
CA PHE A 225 3.92 -18.67 -15.90
C PHE A 225 5.02 -18.67 -14.86
N GLN A 226 6.28 -18.93 -15.27
CA GLN A 226 7.42 -19.08 -14.38
C GLN A 226 8.73 -18.69 -15.06
N ALA A 227 9.77 -18.46 -14.27
CA ALA A 227 11.13 -18.41 -14.77
C ALA A 227 12.10 -19.13 -13.83
N CYS A 228 13.18 -19.64 -14.42
CA CYS A 228 14.26 -20.33 -13.72
C CYS A 228 15.60 -20.06 -14.39
N ARG A 229 16.70 -20.48 -13.78
CA ARG A 229 18.01 -20.48 -14.42
C ARG A 229 18.06 -21.53 -15.52
N SER A 230 18.86 -21.27 -16.53
CA SER A 230 19.09 -22.27 -17.60
C SER A 230 19.63 -23.56 -17.00
N GLY A 231 19.01 -24.69 -17.40
CA GLY A 231 19.34 -26.03 -16.88
C GLY A 231 18.60 -26.46 -15.63
N GLU A 232 17.79 -25.58 -15.01
CA GLU A 232 16.87 -25.99 -13.95
C GLU A 232 15.57 -26.55 -14.55
N GLU A 233 15.01 -27.57 -13.90
CA GLU A 233 13.73 -28.13 -14.32
C GLU A 233 12.55 -27.20 -13.97
N PRO A 234 11.57 -27.03 -14.87
CA PRO A 234 10.40 -26.22 -14.60
C PRO A 234 9.53 -26.86 -13.50
N LEU A 235 8.96 -26.00 -12.67
CA LEU A 235 8.02 -26.41 -11.64
C LEU A 235 6.73 -26.96 -12.24
N ARG A 236 6.12 -27.93 -11.55
CA ARG A 236 4.83 -28.53 -11.91
C ARG A 236 3.88 -28.46 -10.72
N PRO A 237 3.34 -27.25 -10.42
CA PRO A 237 2.49 -27.04 -9.25
C PRO A 237 1.13 -27.73 -9.41
N ASP A 238 0.50 -28.01 -8.27
CA ASP A 238 -0.94 -28.16 -8.16
C ASP A 238 -1.55 -26.74 -8.03
N VAL A 239 -2.11 -26.22 -9.12
CA VAL A 239 -2.65 -24.85 -9.16
C VAL A 239 -3.84 -24.67 -8.21
N ALA A 240 -4.59 -25.73 -7.92
CA ALA A 240 -5.67 -25.66 -6.93
C ALA A 240 -5.13 -25.49 -5.51
N ALA A 241 -4.03 -26.18 -5.18
CA ALA A 241 -3.36 -26.01 -3.91
C ALA A 241 -2.71 -24.61 -3.77
N GLU A 242 -2.12 -24.08 -4.86
CA GLU A 242 -1.56 -22.71 -4.87
C GLU A 242 -2.67 -21.65 -4.66
N TYR A 243 -3.83 -21.83 -5.30
CA TYR A 243 -4.97 -20.95 -5.07
C TYR A 243 -5.47 -21.02 -3.62
N ALA A 244 -5.60 -22.22 -3.07
CA ALA A 244 -5.99 -22.39 -1.67
C ALA A 244 -5.00 -21.72 -0.71
N ALA A 245 -3.69 -21.83 -0.95
CA ALA A 245 -2.65 -21.18 -0.17
C ALA A 245 -2.71 -19.64 -0.30
N ARG A 246 -3.01 -19.11 -1.48
CA ARG A 246 -3.23 -17.67 -1.70
C ARG A 246 -4.43 -17.18 -0.89
N MET A 247 -5.56 -17.89 -0.95
CA MET A 247 -6.78 -17.49 -0.24
C MET A 247 -6.64 -17.67 1.28
N GLU A 248 -5.88 -18.67 1.74
CA GLU A 248 -5.54 -18.80 3.16
C GLU A 248 -4.72 -17.59 3.65
N PHE A 249 -3.76 -17.11 2.86
CA PHE A 249 -3.05 -15.87 3.20
C PHE A 249 -3.99 -14.67 3.26
N VAL A 250 -4.89 -14.51 2.28
CA VAL A 250 -5.84 -13.39 2.25
C VAL A 250 -6.83 -13.46 3.42
N HIS A 251 -7.50 -14.60 3.60
CA HIS A 251 -8.56 -14.72 4.60
C HIS A 251 -8.04 -15.06 5.99
N GLY A 252 -7.07 -15.97 6.11
CA GLY A 252 -6.53 -16.42 7.39
C GLY A 252 -5.55 -15.45 8.04
N CYS A 253 -4.86 -14.62 7.26
CA CYS A 253 -3.92 -13.61 7.77
C CYS A 253 -4.49 -12.19 7.68
N ILE A 254 -4.82 -11.72 6.48
CA ILE A 254 -5.17 -10.31 6.26
C ILE A 254 -6.56 -9.99 6.80
N ASP A 255 -7.55 -10.83 6.53
CA ASP A 255 -8.91 -10.59 6.98
C ASP A 255 -9.13 -10.93 8.47
N ALA A 256 -8.33 -11.85 9.01
CA ALA A 256 -8.44 -12.29 10.39
C ALA A 256 -7.74 -11.35 11.39
N ASN A 257 -6.72 -10.59 10.96
CA ASN A 257 -5.95 -9.72 11.84
C ASN A 257 -6.20 -8.24 11.55
N LEU A 258 -6.09 -7.42 12.58
CA LEU A 258 -6.20 -5.96 12.53
C LEU A 258 -7.45 -5.52 11.78
N VAL A 259 -8.62 -5.97 12.25
CA VAL A 259 -9.92 -5.76 11.59
C VAL A 259 -10.50 -4.41 11.99
N LEU A 260 -10.66 -3.52 11.02
CA LEU A 260 -11.33 -2.24 11.20
C LEU A 260 -12.83 -2.40 10.98
N GLU A 261 -13.62 -1.83 11.88
CA GLU A 261 -15.08 -1.73 11.77
C GLU A 261 -15.52 -0.30 12.11
N THR A 262 -16.01 0.41 11.11
CA THR A 262 -16.55 1.76 11.22
C THR A 262 -17.94 1.84 10.56
N PRO A 263 -18.66 2.94 10.69
CA PRO A 263 -19.86 3.18 9.89
C PRO A 263 -19.58 3.40 8.39
N ASP A 264 -18.31 3.45 7.96
CA ASP A 264 -17.91 3.71 6.59
C ASP A 264 -17.28 2.47 5.93
N PRO A 265 -18.05 1.69 5.16
CA PRO A 265 -17.56 0.46 4.54
C PRO A 265 -16.49 0.71 3.46
N VAL A 266 -16.38 1.93 2.92
CA VAL A 266 -15.35 2.26 1.94
C VAL A 266 -13.99 2.33 2.62
N ILE A 267 -13.91 3.00 3.76
CA ILE A 267 -12.68 3.07 4.56
C ILE A 267 -12.29 1.68 5.07
N ASP A 268 -13.25 0.90 5.58
CA ASP A 268 -13.00 -0.46 6.10
C ASP A 268 -12.44 -1.39 5.01
N THR A 269 -13.01 -1.31 3.81
CA THR A 269 -12.60 -2.15 2.67
C THR A 269 -11.25 -1.69 2.10
N GLU A 270 -11.00 -0.38 1.94
CA GLU A 270 -9.70 0.10 1.49
C GLU A 270 -8.59 -0.26 2.47
N PHE A 271 -8.85 -0.19 3.78
CA PHE A 271 -7.91 -0.64 4.79
C PHE A 271 -7.55 -2.14 4.65
N ARG A 272 -8.52 -2.98 4.29
CA ARG A 272 -8.29 -4.39 3.97
C ARG A 272 -7.31 -4.56 2.81
N TYR A 273 -7.54 -3.84 1.70
CA TYR A 273 -6.68 -3.91 0.52
C TYR A 273 -5.30 -3.34 0.78
N ALA A 274 -5.20 -2.25 1.52
CA ALA A 274 -3.93 -1.68 1.92
C ALA A 274 -3.10 -2.66 2.79
N LYS A 275 -3.72 -3.36 3.74
CA LYS A 275 -3.07 -4.43 4.51
C LYS A 275 -2.52 -5.54 3.60
N LEU A 276 -3.34 -5.99 2.65
CA LEU A 276 -2.96 -7.04 1.71
C LEU A 276 -1.75 -6.60 0.88
N ARG A 277 -1.83 -5.42 0.26
CA ARG A 277 -0.75 -4.92 -0.59
C ARG A 277 0.56 -4.73 0.18
N ALA A 278 0.51 -4.14 1.38
CA ALA A 278 1.68 -3.98 2.24
C ALA A 278 2.30 -5.32 2.65
N ALA A 279 1.49 -6.36 2.88
CA ALA A 279 1.96 -7.65 3.38
C ALA A 279 2.43 -8.61 2.28
N GLU A 280 1.88 -8.54 1.06
CA GLU A 280 2.22 -9.51 0.00
C GLU A 280 3.57 -9.24 -0.68
N SER A 281 4.09 -7.99 -0.58
CA SER A 281 5.29 -7.54 -1.30
C SER A 281 6.59 -7.87 -0.59
N ILE A 282 6.65 -8.98 0.13
CA ILE A 282 7.84 -9.41 0.86
C ILE A 282 8.52 -10.54 0.09
N VAL A 283 9.77 -10.31 -0.30
CA VAL A 283 10.59 -11.24 -1.08
C VAL A 283 11.50 -12.06 -0.17
N ALA A 284 11.47 -13.38 -0.32
CA ALA A 284 12.39 -14.30 0.33
C ALA A 284 13.75 -14.27 -0.40
N THR A 285 14.80 -13.74 0.24
CA THR A 285 16.15 -13.58 -0.32
C THR A 285 17.18 -14.39 0.45
N LYS A 286 18.42 -14.47 -0.06
CA LYS A 286 19.55 -15.04 0.69
C LYS A 286 19.91 -14.22 1.93
N GLY A 287 19.60 -12.91 1.91
CA GLY A 287 19.78 -12.00 3.04
C GLY A 287 18.58 -11.95 4.00
N GLY A 288 17.63 -12.89 3.91
CA GLY A 288 16.38 -12.92 4.67
C GLY A 288 15.21 -12.27 3.90
N TYR A 289 14.06 -12.14 4.55
CA TYR A 289 12.91 -11.47 3.96
C TYR A 289 13.14 -9.98 3.82
N MET A 290 12.74 -9.42 2.67
CA MET A 290 12.81 -7.99 2.36
C MET A 290 11.50 -7.53 1.74
N HIS A 291 10.95 -6.45 2.24
CA HIS A 291 9.80 -5.79 1.63
C HIS A 291 10.25 -5.03 0.38
N ALA A 292 9.65 -5.33 -0.75
CA ALA A 292 9.95 -4.69 -2.03
C ALA A 292 8.83 -3.72 -2.41
N PRO A 293 9.13 -2.46 -2.78
CA PRO A 293 8.07 -1.50 -3.16
C PRO A 293 7.21 -1.97 -4.34
N GLY A 294 7.80 -2.54 -5.39
CA GLY A 294 7.06 -3.06 -6.54
C GLY A 294 7.11 -2.16 -7.78
N GLY A 295 5.99 -2.01 -8.48
CA GLY A 295 5.82 -1.07 -9.59
C GLY A 295 6.62 -1.42 -10.85
N GLU A 296 6.82 -2.69 -11.18
CA GLU A 296 7.62 -3.22 -12.28
C GLU A 296 9.14 -2.97 -12.19
N SER A 297 9.63 -2.18 -11.22
CA SER A 297 11.02 -1.74 -11.18
C SER A 297 11.72 -1.93 -9.84
N TYR A 298 10.99 -1.93 -8.72
CA TYR A 298 11.55 -1.80 -7.39
C TYR A 298 11.38 -3.08 -6.57
N TYR A 299 12.07 -4.15 -7.03
CA TYR A 299 12.07 -5.45 -6.36
C TYR A 299 13.48 -5.80 -5.88
N ALA A 300 13.59 -6.77 -4.98
CA ALA A 300 14.87 -7.25 -4.48
C ALA A 300 15.84 -6.15 -3.98
N ALA A 301 15.30 -5.02 -3.55
CA ALA A 301 16.01 -3.94 -2.90
C ALA A 301 15.11 -3.27 -1.87
N ILE A 302 15.72 -2.64 -0.87
CA ILE A 302 15.05 -1.87 0.17
C ILE A 302 15.47 -0.40 0.10
N TRP A 303 14.53 0.50 0.38
CA TRP A 303 14.77 1.93 0.54
C TRP A 303 14.51 2.35 1.99
N ALA A 304 15.29 3.30 2.50
CA ALA A 304 15.20 3.72 3.89
C ALA A 304 13.81 4.29 4.25
N ASN A 305 13.27 5.16 3.39
CA ASN A 305 11.93 5.72 3.56
C ASN A 305 10.84 4.64 3.52
N ASP A 306 10.82 3.80 2.47
CA ASP A 306 9.79 2.78 2.30
C ASP A 306 9.75 1.79 3.47
N GLN A 307 10.93 1.39 3.95
CA GLN A 307 11.06 0.46 5.07
C GLN A 307 10.78 1.15 6.40
N ALA A 308 11.70 2.04 6.80
CA ALA A 308 11.74 2.56 8.14
C ALA A 308 10.62 3.56 8.42
N GLU A 309 10.31 4.42 7.46
CA GLU A 309 9.33 5.48 7.65
C GLU A 309 7.91 5.01 7.37
N TYR A 310 7.69 4.18 6.32
CA TYR A 310 6.33 3.84 5.87
C TYR A 310 5.82 2.53 6.43
N VAL A 311 6.42 1.39 6.08
CA VAL A 311 5.79 0.08 6.29
C VAL A 311 6.19 -0.61 7.59
N ASN A 312 7.46 -0.55 8.01
CA ASN A 312 7.95 -1.33 9.15
C ASN A 312 7.20 -1.04 10.46
N PRO A 313 6.90 0.25 10.83
CA PRO A 313 6.14 0.54 12.04
C PRO A 313 4.70 -0.02 12.05
N PHE A 314 4.16 -0.41 10.89
CA PHE A 314 2.83 -0.99 10.76
C PHE A 314 2.80 -2.50 11.06
N PHE A 315 3.81 -3.28 10.65
CA PHE A 315 3.77 -4.74 10.74
C PHE A 315 3.53 -5.31 12.14
N PRO A 316 4.02 -4.72 13.24
CA PRO A 316 3.66 -5.19 14.58
C PRO A 316 2.16 -5.24 14.85
N PHE A 317 1.40 -4.24 14.35
CA PHE A 317 -0.05 -4.16 14.55
C PHE A 317 -0.80 -5.28 13.80
N LEU A 318 -0.36 -5.60 12.58
CA LEU A 318 -0.91 -6.70 11.80
C LEU A 318 -0.56 -8.07 12.40
N GLY A 319 0.60 -8.18 13.06
CA GLY A 319 1.09 -9.43 13.62
C GLY A 319 1.48 -10.49 12.60
N TYR A 320 1.69 -10.09 11.36
CA TYR A 320 2.18 -10.96 10.30
C TYR A 320 3.66 -11.26 10.53
N GLY A 321 3.99 -12.54 10.80
CA GLY A 321 5.35 -12.97 11.19
C GLY A 321 6.41 -12.61 10.17
N VAL A 322 6.18 -12.91 8.89
CA VAL A 322 7.08 -12.56 7.77
C VAL A 322 7.23 -11.04 7.63
N GLY A 323 6.18 -10.26 7.89
CA GLY A 323 6.25 -8.79 7.90
C GLY A 323 7.17 -8.26 8.99
N ASN A 324 7.05 -8.80 10.21
CA ASN A 324 7.94 -8.41 11.32
C ASN A 324 9.38 -8.85 11.06
N GLU A 325 9.60 -10.04 10.50
CA GLU A 325 10.94 -10.51 10.14
C GLU A 325 11.58 -9.63 9.06
N SER A 326 10.82 -9.27 8.03
CA SER A 326 11.27 -8.37 6.96
C SER A 326 11.64 -6.99 7.51
N ALA A 327 10.84 -6.45 8.43
CA ALA A 327 11.11 -5.17 9.09
C ALA A 327 12.43 -5.21 9.89
N LEU A 328 12.59 -6.22 10.76
CA LEU A 328 13.80 -6.40 11.55
C LEU A 328 15.01 -6.57 10.64
N ASN A 329 14.88 -7.38 9.58
CA ASN A 329 15.96 -7.66 8.64
C ASN A 329 16.40 -6.40 7.87
N SER A 330 15.47 -5.53 7.48
CA SER A 330 15.82 -4.26 6.81
C SER A 330 16.67 -3.37 7.73
N PHE A 331 16.35 -3.29 9.01
CA PHE A 331 17.17 -2.54 9.98
C PHE A 331 18.55 -3.18 10.18
N ARG A 332 18.66 -4.52 10.16
CA ARG A 332 19.95 -5.22 10.18
C ARG A 332 20.81 -4.86 8.97
N HIS A 333 20.20 -4.76 7.80
CA HIS A 333 20.93 -4.37 6.59
C HIS A 333 21.45 -2.94 6.69
N PHE A 334 20.67 -1.97 7.16
CA PHE A 334 21.14 -0.59 7.38
C PHE A 334 22.22 -0.53 8.48
N ALA A 335 22.09 -1.31 9.56
CA ALA A 335 23.06 -1.35 10.64
C ALA A 335 24.47 -1.77 10.21
N ARG A 336 24.60 -2.55 9.13
CA ARG A 336 25.91 -2.94 8.56
C ARG A 336 26.75 -1.75 8.10
N PHE A 337 26.12 -0.62 7.81
CA PHE A 337 26.78 0.59 7.30
C PHE A 337 27.09 1.62 8.40
N MET A 338 26.76 1.32 9.67
CA MET A 338 27.23 2.15 10.78
C MET A 338 28.75 2.21 10.77
N ASN A 339 29.29 3.41 10.89
CA ASN A 339 30.73 3.63 10.78
C ASN A 339 31.22 4.62 11.85
N PRO A 340 32.52 4.57 12.26
CA PRO A 340 33.06 5.46 13.30
C PRO A 340 33.11 6.93 12.89
N GLY A 341 33.11 7.22 11.59
CA GLY A 341 33.16 8.58 11.04
C GLY A 341 31.80 9.28 11.06
N TYR A 342 30.71 8.54 11.28
CA TYR A 342 29.35 9.02 11.09
C TYR A 342 29.12 9.59 9.68
N GLU A 343 29.57 8.82 8.67
CA GLU A 343 29.23 9.08 7.28
C GLU A 343 27.79 8.60 6.98
N PRO A 344 27.10 9.19 5.99
CA PRO A 344 25.71 8.86 5.68
C PRO A 344 25.47 7.35 5.46
N LEU A 345 24.34 6.86 5.94
CA LEU A 345 23.86 5.52 5.59
C LEU A 345 23.37 5.49 4.13
N PRO A 346 23.44 4.32 3.44
CA PRO A 346 22.90 4.22 2.10
C PRO A 346 21.39 4.42 2.07
N SER A 347 20.90 5.10 1.05
CA SER A 347 19.46 5.30 0.83
C SER A 347 18.77 4.01 0.38
N SER A 348 19.48 3.15 -0.36
CA SER A 348 18.96 1.85 -0.79
C SER A 348 20.05 0.77 -0.79
N ILE A 349 19.65 -0.47 -0.53
CA ILE A 349 20.49 -1.67 -0.45
C ILE A 349 19.84 -2.77 -1.27
N ILE A 350 20.62 -3.46 -2.12
CA ILE A 350 20.10 -4.61 -2.89
C ILE A 350 20.02 -5.88 -2.03
N ALA A 351 19.08 -6.75 -2.36
CA ALA A 351 18.83 -8.01 -1.65
C ALA A 351 19.93 -9.05 -1.87
N GLU A 352 20.49 -9.10 -3.07
CA GLU A 352 21.48 -10.10 -3.50
C GLU A 352 22.77 -9.39 -3.93
N GLY A 353 23.76 -9.37 -3.05
CA GLY A 353 25.05 -8.70 -3.26
C GLY A 353 25.26 -7.54 -2.29
N ASP A 354 26.27 -6.73 -2.57
CA ASP A 354 26.74 -5.65 -1.70
C ASP A 354 26.50 -4.25 -2.30
N ASP A 355 25.77 -4.16 -3.40
CA ASP A 355 25.52 -2.88 -4.06
C ASP A 355 24.54 -2.02 -3.24
N ILE A 356 24.75 -0.71 -3.31
CA ILE A 356 23.96 0.33 -2.63
C ILE A 356 23.66 1.46 -3.60
N TRP A 357 22.67 2.26 -3.25
CA TRP A 357 22.37 3.49 -3.98
C TRP A 357 22.36 4.71 -3.04
N ASN A 358 23.12 5.75 -3.43
CA ASN A 358 23.23 7.04 -2.74
C ASN A 358 23.17 8.21 -3.74
N GLY A 359 22.49 8.01 -4.89
CA GLY A 359 22.53 8.98 -5.98
C GLY A 359 22.00 10.37 -5.68
N ALA A 360 21.18 10.50 -4.62
CA ALA A 360 20.62 11.77 -4.16
C ALA A 360 21.33 12.37 -2.92
N GLY A 361 22.47 11.81 -2.51
CA GLY A 361 23.17 12.21 -1.28
C GLY A 361 22.44 11.76 -0.01
N ASP A 362 22.65 12.49 1.08
CA ASP A 362 21.93 12.30 2.34
C ASP A 362 20.51 12.85 2.23
N ARG A 363 19.50 11.97 2.26
CA ARG A 363 18.07 12.31 2.18
C ARG A 363 17.42 12.48 3.57
N GLY A 364 18.22 12.48 4.63
CA GLY A 364 17.72 12.34 6.01
C GLY A 364 17.49 10.88 6.40
N ASP A 365 18.14 9.93 5.71
CA ASP A 365 17.95 8.49 5.87
C ASP A 365 18.18 8.03 7.32
N ALA A 366 19.17 8.60 8.03
CA ALA A 366 19.39 8.29 9.44
C ALA A 366 18.22 8.72 10.36
N ALA A 367 17.56 9.85 10.06
CA ALA A 367 16.39 10.29 10.81
C ALA A 367 15.19 9.34 10.55
N MET A 368 14.97 8.92 9.30
CA MET A 368 13.95 7.94 8.91
C MET A 368 14.17 6.61 9.64
N ILE A 369 15.41 6.09 9.61
CA ILE A 369 15.78 4.81 10.22
C ILE A 369 15.62 4.87 11.75
N ALA A 370 16.08 5.92 12.41
CA ALA A 370 15.93 6.06 13.86
C ALA A 370 14.46 6.13 14.29
N CYS A 371 13.66 6.93 13.57
CA CYS A 371 12.22 7.06 13.82
C CYS A 371 11.51 5.72 13.67
N GLY A 372 11.74 5.05 12.53
CA GLY A 372 11.10 3.77 12.23
C GLY A 372 11.53 2.65 13.15
N ALA A 373 12.83 2.50 13.41
CA ALA A 373 13.36 1.44 14.28
C ALA A 373 12.88 1.58 15.72
N ALA A 374 12.88 2.81 16.27
CA ALA A 374 12.40 3.02 17.63
C ALA A 374 10.89 2.79 17.76
N ARG A 375 10.08 3.22 16.79
CA ARG A 375 8.63 2.96 16.78
C ARG A 375 8.31 1.48 16.59
N TYR A 376 9.01 0.82 15.66
CA TYR A 376 8.87 -0.63 15.44
C TYR A 376 9.18 -1.40 16.72
N ALA A 377 10.35 -1.17 17.35
CA ALA A 377 10.78 -1.87 18.55
C ALA A 377 9.77 -1.75 19.71
N LEU A 378 9.26 -0.54 19.94
CA LEU A 378 8.23 -0.31 20.95
C LEU A 378 6.93 -1.03 20.61
N ALA A 379 6.43 -0.88 19.39
CA ALA A 379 5.17 -1.49 18.95
C ALA A 379 5.27 -3.03 18.89
N ARG A 380 6.44 -3.56 18.53
CA ARG A 380 6.68 -5.02 18.49
C ARG A 380 6.61 -5.65 19.89
N GLY A 381 7.04 -4.91 20.92
CA GLY A 381 6.98 -5.36 22.29
C GLY A 381 7.94 -6.51 22.63
N SER A 382 8.92 -6.80 21.77
CA SER A 382 9.97 -7.80 21.97
C SER A 382 11.21 -7.12 22.55
N ARG A 383 11.55 -7.46 23.80
CA ARG A 383 12.76 -6.91 24.45
C ARG A 383 14.03 -7.29 23.68
N ALA A 384 14.12 -8.52 23.19
CA ALA A 384 15.30 -9.00 22.45
C ALA A 384 15.50 -8.22 21.13
N GLU A 385 14.42 -8.02 20.36
CA GLU A 385 14.49 -7.21 19.13
C GLU A 385 14.80 -5.74 19.43
N ALA A 386 14.27 -5.21 20.53
CA ALA A 386 14.55 -3.84 20.97
C ALA A 386 16.03 -3.66 21.38
N GLU A 387 16.62 -4.63 22.10
CA GLU A 387 18.04 -4.64 22.45
C GLU A 387 18.94 -4.75 21.20
N GLU A 388 18.53 -5.54 20.23
CA GLU A 388 19.24 -5.66 18.94
C GLU A 388 19.23 -4.35 18.14
N LEU A 389 18.10 -3.64 18.10
CA LEU A 389 17.92 -2.41 17.30
C LEU A 389 18.49 -1.16 18.00
N TRP A 390 18.69 -1.21 19.32
CA TRP A 390 19.10 -0.03 20.07
C TRP A 390 20.42 0.59 19.58
N PRO A 391 21.48 -0.16 19.26
CA PRO A 391 22.72 0.43 18.72
C PRO A 391 22.52 1.21 17.42
N LEU A 392 21.63 0.75 16.51
CA LEU A 392 21.29 1.47 15.29
C LEU A 392 20.55 2.78 15.60
N VAL A 393 19.59 2.72 16.52
CA VAL A 393 18.86 3.92 16.95
C VAL A 393 19.83 4.95 17.56
N GLU A 394 20.72 4.53 18.46
CA GLU A 394 21.73 5.43 19.06
C GLU A 394 22.66 6.04 18.03
N TRP A 395 23.16 5.24 17.09
CA TRP A 395 24.05 5.70 16.03
C TRP A 395 23.35 6.76 15.15
N CYS A 396 22.13 6.48 14.71
CA CYS A 396 21.37 7.41 13.89
C CYS A 396 21.01 8.70 14.64
N LEU A 397 20.67 8.62 15.93
CA LEU A 397 20.43 9.81 16.75
C LEU A 397 21.69 10.67 16.89
N GLU A 398 22.85 10.05 17.10
CA GLU A 398 24.12 10.79 17.16
C GLU A 398 24.51 11.37 15.81
N TYR A 399 24.26 10.64 14.69
CA TYR A 399 24.45 11.16 13.34
C TYR A 399 23.65 12.45 13.12
N CYS A 400 22.34 12.42 13.38
CA CYS A 400 21.48 13.61 13.24
C CYS A 400 21.93 14.76 14.18
N ASN A 401 22.35 14.42 15.40
CA ASN A 401 22.89 15.41 16.34
C ASN A 401 24.14 16.14 15.80
N ARG A 402 25.02 15.43 15.09
CA ARG A 402 26.21 16.00 14.45
C ARG A 402 25.90 16.83 13.20
N LYS A 403 24.73 16.59 12.59
CA LYS A 403 24.24 17.33 11.42
C LYS A 403 23.39 18.56 11.80
N LEU A 404 23.28 18.90 13.10
CA LEU A 404 22.57 20.10 13.50
C LEU A 404 23.29 21.36 12.98
N THR A 405 22.53 22.23 12.33
CA THR A 405 22.99 23.57 11.89
C THR A 405 23.13 24.51 13.09
N SER A 406 23.64 25.71 12.86
CA SER A 406 23.64 26.77 13.88
C SER A 406 22.26 27.12 14.41
N ASP A 407 21.21 26.91 13.61
CA ASP A 407 19.80 27.17 13.96
C ASP A 407 19.14 25.99 14.70
N GLY A 408 19.88 24.89 14.87
CA GLY A 408 19.45 23.73 15.63
C GLY A 408 18.51 22.78 14.86
N VAL A 409 18.43 22.87 13.54
CA VAL A 409 17.72 21.95 12.65
C VAL A 409 18.69 21.02 11.92
N VAL A 410 18.22 19.89 11.39
CA VAL A 410 19.11 18.86 10.79
C VAL A 410 19.40 19.17 9.33
N ALA A 411 20.67 19.24 8.98
CA ALA A 411 21.13 19.38 7.60
C ALA A 411 21.01 18.05 6.85
N SER A 412 20.64 18.11 5.57
CA SER A 412 20.63 16.99 4.62
C SER A 412 20.81 17.52 3.19
N ASP A 413 21.30 16.68 2.27
CA ASP A 413 21.53 17.11 0.88
C ASP A 413 20.21 17.23 0.10
N THR A 414 19.27 16.33 0.39
CA THR A 414 17.93 16.27 -0.22
C THR A 414 16.90 15.74 0.78
N ASP A 415 15.79 15.26 0.27
CA ASP A 415 14.75 14.56 1.02
C ASP A 415 14.37 13.23 0.33
N GLU A 416 13.34 12.56 0.82
CA GLU A 416 12.80 11.31 0.27
C GLU A 416 12.39 11.40 -1.21
N LEU A 417 12.17 12.60 -1.75
CA LEU A 417 11.87 12.83 -3.17
C LEU A 417 13.13 12.95 -4.05
N GLU A 418 14.32 12.70 -3.47
CA GLU A 418 15.56 12.45 -4.23
C GLU A 418 15.97 13.61 -5.13
N GLY A 419 15.72 14.85 -4.71
CA GLY A 419 16.05 16.05 -5.46
C GLY A 419 15.10 16.39 -6.62
N ARG A 420 13.97 15.69 -6.76
CA ARG A 420 12.92 16.04 -7.74
C ARG A 420 12.30 17.39 -7.44
N PHE A 421 12.30 17.78 -6.18
CA PHE A 421 11.86 19.09 -5.69
C PHE A 421 12.95 19.70 -4.80
N PRO A 422 13.08 21.03 -4.75
CA PRO A 422 14.03 21.68 -3.87
C PRO A 422 13.80 21.31 -2.39
N ALA A 423 14.87 21.00 -1.65
CA ALA A 423 14.81 20.64 -0.24
C ALA A 423 15.65 21.56 0.67
N GLY A 424 16.48 22.45 0.10
CA GLY A 424 17.40 23.31 0.86
C GLY A 424 18.53 22.50 1.53
N ASP A 425 19.37 23.19 2.31
CA ASP A 425 20.47 22.56 3.07
C ASP A 425 19.96 21.88 4.36
N ALA A 426 18.75 22.19 4.77
CA ALA A 426 18.01 21.58 5.87
C ALA A 426 16.51 21.65 5.54
N ASN A 427 15.79 20.56 5.78
CA ASN A 427 14.37 20.52 5.49
C ASN A 427 13.51 20.10 6.70
N LEU A 428 12.24 20.47 6.61
CA LEU A 428 11.26 20.25 7.66
C LEU A 428 11.04 18.75 7.93
N CYS A 429 11.05 17.90 6.89
CA CYS A 429 10.81 16.46 7.00
C CYS A 429 11.91 15.81 7.86
N THR A 430 13.19 15.96 7.47
CA THR A 430 14.34 15.37 8.18
C THR A 430 14.36 15.81 9.66
N SER A 431 14.17 17.11 9.94
CA SER A 431 14.16 17.64 11.30
C SER A 431 13.00 17.10 12.13
N THR A 432 11.83 16.93 11.51
CA THR A 432 10.63 16.41 12.18
C THR A 432 10.76 14.91 12.49
N LEU A 433 11.34 14.13 11.59
CA LEU A 433 11.59 12.69 11.80
C LEU A 433 12.64 12.49 12.92
N TYR A 434 13.69 13.29 12.96
CA TYR A 434 14.65 13.27 14.06
C TYR A 434 13.99 13.61 15.41
N TYR A 435 13.09 14.60 15.43
CA TYR A 435 12.31 14.92 16.64
C TYR A 435 11.50 13.72 17.13
N ASP A 436 10.80 13.02 16.24
CA ASP A 436 10.01 11.84 16.61
C ASP A 436 10.89 10.66 17.05
N ALA A 437 12.06 10.50 16.43
CA ALA A 437 13.06 9.51 16.84
C ALA A 437 13.53 9.73 18.27
N LEU A 438 13.85 10.99 18.63
CA LEU A 438 14.22 11.36 20.00
C LEU A 438 13.10 11.08 21.00
N LEU A 439 11.85 11.42 20.66
CA LEU A 439 10.69 11.15 21.51
C LEU A 439 10.45 9.64 21.72
N SER A 440 10.69 8.83 20.70
CA SER A 440 10.52 7.38 20.75
C SER A 440 11.69 6.69 21.46
N ALA A 441 12.90 7.20 21.32
CA ALA A 441 14.09 6.68 22.00
C ALA A 441 14.04 6.85 23.53
N VAL A 442 13.33 7.86 24.05
CA VAL A 442 13.19 8.07 25.50
C VAL A 442 12.50 6.89 26.20
N PRO A 443 11.26 6.48 25.83
CA PRO A 443 10.63 5.31 26.42
C PRO A 443 11.38 4.02 26.11
N LEU A 444 11.88 3.85 24.88
CA LEU A 444 12.62 2.67 24.48
C LEU A 444 13.88 2.48 25.34
N GLY A 445 14.70 3.51 25.52
CA GLY A 445 15.88 3.47 26.36
C GLY A 445 15.56 3.20 27.84
N ARG A 446 14.43 3.68 28.35
CA ARG A 446 13.96 3.36 29.72
C ARG A 446 13.61 1.87 29.86
N GLU A 447 12.90 1.31 28.89
CA GLU A 447 12.58 -0.12 28.86
C GLU A 447 13.84 -0.99 28.82
N LEU A 448 14.88 -0.55 28.12
CA LEU A 448 16.16 -1.25 27.99
C LEU A 448 17.14 -1.01 29.15
N GLY A 449 16.79 -0.13 30.10
CA GLY A 449 17.65 0.19 31.24
C GLY A 449 18.85 1.07 30.88
N VAL A 450 18.73 1.85 29.81
CA VAL A 450 19.74 2.85 29.42
C VAL A 450 19.89 3.90 30.51
N LYS A 451 21.12 4.40 30.71
CA LYS A 451 21.44 5.39 31.76
C LYS A 451 20.45 6.54 31.74
N PRO A 452 19.83 6.92 32.89
CA PRO A 452 18.85 8.00 32.97
C PRO A 452 19.34 9.35 32.42
N ALA A 453 20.64 9.63 32.54
CA ALA A 453 21.24 10.85 31.98
C ALA A 453 21.15 10.87 30.42
N GLN A 454 21.24 9.73 29.75
CA GLN A 454 21.16 9.65 28.31
C GLN A 454 19.71 9.85 27.81
N THR A 455 18.74 9.19 28.43
CA THR A 455 17.32 9.41 28.08
C THR A 455 16.86 10.82 28.41
N ALA A 456 17.40 11.43 29.48
CA ALA A 456 17.18 12.86 29.81
C ALA A 456 17.79 13.78 28.74
N ARG A 457 18.99 13.46 28.22
CA ARG A 457 19.60 14.18 27.09
C ARG A 457 18.72 14.13 25.85
N TYR A 458 18.22 12.97 25.44
CA TYR A 458 17.32 12.85 24.30
C TYR A 458 16.03 13.68 24.49
N ALA A 459 15.44 13.65 25.69
CA ALA A 459 14.28 14.47 26.00
C ALA A 459 14.58 15.99 25.94
N ALA A 460 15.79 16.42 26.33
CA ALA A 460 16.22 17.80 26.22
C ALA A 460 16.46 18.21 24.76
N GLN A 461 17.12 17.35 23.97
CA GLN A 461 17.33 17.54 22.53
C GLN A 461 16.00 17.66 21.78
N ALA A 462 15.02 16.79 22.08
CA ALA A 462 13.69 16.88 21.48
C ALA A 462 13.02 18.24 21.75
N ARG A 463 13.08 18.74 23.00
CA ARG A 463 12.51 20.07 23.30
C ARG A 463 13.22 21.20 22.58
N ALA A 464 14.56 21.16 22.50
CA ALA A 464 15.33 22.15 21.76
C ALA A 464 15.01 22.13 20.27
N LEU A 465 14.93 20.92 19.68
CA LEU A 465 14.61 20.75 18.28
C LEU A 465 13.18 21.19 17.94
N ALA A 466 12.19 20.95 18.82
CA ALA A 466 10.82 21.44 18.62
C ALA A 466 10.78 22.98 18.51
N ALA A 467 11.52 23.68 19.39
CA ALA A 467 11.64 25.13 19.34
C ALA A 467 12.39 25.59 18.06
N ALA A 468 13.45 24.87 17.67
CA ALA A 468 14.22 25.18 16.47
C ALA A 468 13.36 24.99 15.19
N ILE A 469 12.56 23.93 15.11
CA ILE A 469 11.64 23.68 13.99
C ILE A 469 10.65 24.84 13.83
N ASP A 470 10.02 25.29 14.93
CA ASP A 470 9.08 26.41 14.84
C ASP A 470 9.76 27.73 14.49
N THR A 471 10.96 27.97 15.03
CA THR A 471 11.71 29.21 14.79
C THR A 471 12.26 29.28 13.37
N HIS A 472 12.83 28.18 12.86
CA HIS A 472 13.51 28.15 11.56
C HIS A 472 12.53 28.00 10.39
N PHE A 473 11.60 27.05 10.50
CA PHE A 473 10.65 26.76 9.41
C PHE A 473 9.31 27.49 9.55
N GLY A 474 8.92 27.89 10.77
CA GLY A 474 7.66 28.57 11.01
C GLY A 474 7.56 29.94 10.34
N GLY A 475 6.40 30.27 9.78
CA GLY A 475 6.15 31.56 9.16
C GLY A 475 4.88 31.59 8.32
N GLU A 476 4.67 32.72 7.66
CA GLU A 476 3.59 32.86 6.69
C GLU A 476 4.04 32.36 5.31
N VAL A 477 3.30 31.43 4.72
CA VAL A 477 3.52 30.91 3.37
C VAL A 477 2.17 30.84 2.66
N GLY A 478 2.06 31.47 1.48
CA GLY A 478 0.81 31.50 0.72
C GLY A 478 -0.37 32.13 1.45
N GLY A 479 -0.12 33.02 2.42
CA GLY A 479 -1.16 33.64 3.25
C GLY A 479 -1.64 32.79 4.44
N TYR A 480 -0.93 31.71 4.77
CA TYR A 480 -1.21 30.83 5.90
C TYR A 480 -0.08 30.88 6.93
N ASP A 481 -0.43 30.98 8.21
CA ASP A 481 0.53 30.80 9.31
C ASP A 481 0.84 29.29 9.43
N THR A 482 1.94 28.85 8.79
CA THR A 482 2.31 27.45 8.67
C THR A 482 3.84 27.29 8.71
N TYR A 483 4.40 26.40 7.93
CA TYR A 483 5.83 26.13 7.84
C TYR A 483 6.33 26.33 6.40
N ARG A 484 7.53 26.88 6.26
CA ARG A 484 8.35 26.71 5.05
C ARG A 484 8.95 25.33 5.04
N TYR A 485 9.07 24.71 3.88
CA TYR A 485 9.68 23.38 3.81
C TYR A 485 11.21 23.43 4.03
N TYR A 486 11.85 24.50 3.56
CA TYR A 486 13.26 24.83 3.78
C TYR A 486 13.43 26.35 3.86
N ASP A 487 14.60 26.83 4.29
CA ASP A 487 14.85 28.27 4.36
C ASP A 487 14.81 28.93 2.99
N GLY A 488 14.07 30.04 2.86
CA GLY A 488 13.83 30.73 1.58
C GLY A 488 12.71 30.11 0.72
N ASN A 489 12.08 29.01 1.12
CA ASN A 489 10.92 28.46 0.42
C ASN A 489 9.71 29.38 0.57
N THR A 490 9.10 29.77 -0.55
CA THR A 490 7.96 30.70 -0.62
C THR A 490 6.67 30.04 -1.11
N LEU A 491 6.73 28.81 -1.57
CA LEU A 491 5.59 28.04 -2.08
C LEU A 491 5.09 27.06 -1.01
N LEU A 492 3.79 26.81 -0.98
CA LEU A 492 3.23 25.75 -0.15
C LEU A 492 3.69 24.39 -0.68
N ARG A 493 4.15 23.53 0.24
CA ARG A 493 4.52 22.14 -0.03
C ARG A 493 3.75 21.22 0.89
N SER A 494 3.21 20.12 0.39
CA SER A 494 2.35 19.23 1.18
C SER A 494 3.06 18.63 2.41
N TRP A 495 4.38 18.53 2.40
CA TRP A 495 5.19 18.07 3.55
C TRP A 495 5.17 19.01 4.77
N ILE A 496 4.53 20.20 4.70
CA ILE A 496 4.21 21.00 5.88
C ILE A 496 3.35 20.26 6.91
N CYS A 497 2.75 19.12 6.53
CA CYS A 497 2.02 18.23 7.42
C CYS A 497 2.90 17.48 8.43
N MET A 498 4.21 17.38 8.21
CA MET A 498 5.11 16.57 9.04
C MET A 498 5.11 16.95 10.53
N PRO A 499 5.13 18.22 10.95
CA PRO A 499 4.97 18.62 12.35
C PRO A 499 3.66 18.10 12.99
N LEU A 500 2.55 18.07 12.25
CA LEU A 500 1.27 17.59 12.77
C LEU A 500 1.31 16.09 13.11
N ILE A 501 2.06 15.31 12.32
CA ILE A 501 2.19 13.86 12.51
C ILE A 501 2.86 13.53 13.85
N VAL A 502 3.80 14.34 14.28
CA VAL A 502 4.59 14.11 15.49
C VAL A 502 4.07 14.89 16.70
N GLY A 503 2.97 15.63 16.52
CA GLY A 503 2.26 16.33 17.59
C GLY A 503 2.79 17.73 17.90
N LEU A 504 3.54 18.36 17.00
CA LEU A 504 3.85 19.80 17.04
C LEU A 504 2.60 20.56 16.57
N ARG A 505 2.05 21.42 17.44
CA ARG A 505 0.71 22.01 17.25
C ARG A 505 0.72 23.53 17.12
N GLU A 506 1.87 24.15 17.20
CA GLU A 506 2.04 25.60 17.26
C GLU A 506 1.33 26.30 16.08
N ARG A 507 1.40 25.70 14.87
CA ARG A 507 0.82 26.24 13.64
C ARG A 507 -0.24 25.33 13.03
N SER A 508 -0.86 24.46 13.85
CA SER A 508 -1.75 23.39 13.33
C SER A 508 -2.95 23.92 12.55
N GLU A 509 -3.61 24.97 13.00
CA GLU A 509 -4.80 25.53 12.33
C GLU A 509 -4.45 26.10 10.95
N GLY A 510 -3.39 26.89 10.85
CA GLY A 510 -2.92 27.45 9.57
C GLY A 510 -2.43 26.36 8.61
N THR A 511 -1.70 25.37 9.14
CA THR A 511 -1.21 24.23 8.36
C THR A 511 -2.36 23.37 7.81
N VAL A 512 -3.37 23.04 8.62
CA VAL A 512 -4.54 22.28 8.15
C VAL A 512 -5.32 23.08 7.08
N ARG A 513 -5.46 24.40 7.28
CA ARG A 513 -6.10 25.26 6.26
C ARG A 513 -5.31 25.30 4.96
N ALA A 514 -3.98 25.37 5.01
CA ALA A 514 -3.11 25.32 3.84
C ALA A 514 -3.21 23.99 3.08
N LEU A 515 -3.16 22.87 3.82
CA LEU A 515 -3.27 21.52 3.23
C LEU A 515 -4.62 21.28 2.55
N LEU A 516 -5.71 21.78 3.15
CA LEU A 516 -7.07 21.61 2.61
C LEU A 516 -7.50 22.80 1.73
N GLY A 517 -6.59 23.74 1.47
CA GLY A 517 -6.81 24.89 0.58
C GLY A 517 -6.69 24.52 -0.90
N PRO A 518 -7.21 25.39 -1.77
CA PRO A 518 -7.24 25.17 -3.23
C PRO A 518 -5.84 25.17 -3.86
N GLU A 519 -4.84 25.63 -3.13
CA GLU A 519 -3.46 25.66 -3.61
C GLU A 519 -2.79 24.28 -3.61
N LEU A 520 -3.24 23.36 -2.73
CA LEU A 520 -2.70 22.01 -2.59
C LEU A 520 -3.75 20.92 -2.83
N LEU A 521 -4.98 21.07 -2.35
CA LEU A 521 -5.99 20.02 -2.42
C LEU A 521 -6.63 19.93 -3.80
N THR A 522 -6.56 18.76 -4.42
CA THR A 522 -7.23 18.39 -5.66
C THR A 522 -8.23 17.26 -5.43
N ASP A 523 -8.95 16.86 -6.46
CA ASP A 523 -9.81 15.68 -6.42
C ASP A 523 -9.02 14.37 -6.31
N ASP A 524 -7.74 14.37 -6.72
CA ASP A 524 -6.86 13.20 -6.71
C ASP A 524 -6.03 13.08 -5.42
N GLY A 525 -5.95 14.13 -4.63
CA GLY A 525 -5.14 14.22 -3.43
C GLY A 525 -4.40 15.55 -3.34
N LEU A 526 -3.34 15.60 -2.54
CA LEU A 526 -2.56 16.82 -2.35
C LEU A 526 -1.45 16.94 -3.40
N LEU A 527 -1.38 18.11 -4.05
CA LEU A 527 -0.21 18.46 -4.85
C LEU A 527 1.04 18.43 -3.99
N THR A 528 2.15 18.01 -4.58
CA THR A 528 3.46 18.04 -3.93
C THR A 528 3.85 19.47 -3.56
N GLU A 529 3.64 20.40 -4.50
CA GLU A 529 3.96 21.81 -4.35
C GLU A 529 2.90 22.68 -5.05
N GLN A 530 2.61 23.83 -4.48
CA GLN A 530 1.71 24.84 -5.03
C GLN A 530 2.07 25.21 -6.47
N GLY A 531 1.09 25.21 -7.37
CA GLY A 531 1.27 25.53 -8.79
C GLY A 531 1.87 24.40 -9.63
N GLY A 532 2.20 23.26 -9.03
CA GLY A 532 2.61 22.04 -9.72
C GLY A 532 1.43 21.27 -10.30
N ALA A 533 1.73 20.16 -10.98
CA ALA A 533 0.75 19.22 -11.50
C ALA A 533 0.96 17.79 -10.94
N THR A 534 1.99 17.59 -10.15
CA THR A 534 2.34 16.28 -9.56
C THR A 534 1.77 16.17 -8.18
N PHE A 535 1.08 15.08 -7.88
CA PHE A 535 0.73 14.69 -6.51
C PHE A 535 1.33 13.32 -6.19
N TRP A 536 1.71 13.14 -4.93
CA TRP A 536 2.20 11.88 -4.38
C TRP A 536 1.21 11.43 -3.32
N ASP A 537 0.72 10.19 -3.41
CA ASP A 537 -0.23 9.67 -2.44
C ASP A 537 0.34 9.72 -1.01
N ARG A 538 1.67 9.51 -0.85
CA ARG A 538 2.31 9.63 0.45
C ARG A 538 2.08 10.99 1.12
N SER A 539 2.05 12.08 0.38
CA SER A 539 1.78 13.41 0.96
C SER A 539 0.34 13.54 1.47
N THR A 540 -0.62 12.99 0.74
CA THR A 540 -2.04 12.93 1.17
C THR A 540 -2.19 12.03 2.41
N LEU A 541 -1.53 10.88 2.43
CA LEU A 541 -1.57 9.92 3.52
C LEU A 541 -0.90 10.47 4.79
N TYR A 542 0.21 11.19 4.65
CA TYR A 542 0.83 11.93 5.75
C TYR A 542 -0.07 13.03 6.29
N ALA A 543 -0.63 13.85 5.40
CA ALA A 543 -1.53 14.94 5.80
C ALA A 543 -2.75 14.40 6.55
N LEU A 544 -3.38 13.33 6.07
CA LEU A 544 -4.50 12.66 6.75
C LEU A 544 -4.12 12.26 8.18
N ARG A 545 -2.98 11.57 8.35
CA ARG A 545 -2.49 11.17 9.68
C ARG A 545 -2.25 12.38 10.59
N GLY A 546 -1.67 13.46 10.05
CA GLY A 546 -1.43 14.70 10.78
C GLY A 546 -2.72 15.42 11.19
N ILE A 547 -3.70 15.52 10.29
CA ILE A 547 -4.99 16.19 10.53
C ILE A 547 -5.77 15.45 11.63
N TYR A 548 -5.77 14.10 11.64
CA TYR A 548 -6.32 13.33 12.75
C TYR A 548 -5.61 13.62 14.08
N ASN A 549 -4.27 13.65 14.08
CA ASN A 549 -3.47 13.86 15.29
C ASN A 549 -3.69 15.23 15.95
N VAL A 550 -4.09 16.24 15.18
CA VAL A 550 -4.42 17.56 15.75
C VAL A 550 -5.90 17.73 16.08
N GLY A 551 -6.69 16.63 16.01
CA GLY A 551 -8.07 16.58 16.48
C GLY A 551 -9.11 17.07 15.47
N GLN A 552 -8.76 17.17 14.17
CA GLN A 552 -9.67 17.59 13.10
C GLN A 552 -10.34 16.37 12.44
N ALA A 553 -10.91 15.49 13.28
CA ALA A 553 -11.44 14.19 12.87
C ALA A 553 -12.47 14.25 11.72
N ASP A 554 -13.41 15.22 11.75
CA ASP A 554 -14.44 15.33 10.73
C ASP A 554 -13.85 15.65 9.35
N ARG A 555 -12.94 16.63 9.28
CA ARG A 555 -12.23 17.00 8.04
C ARG A 555 -11.34 15.87 7.51
N ALA A 556 -10.61 15.22 8.42
CA ALA A 556 -9.76 14.09 8.05
C ALA A 556 -10.57 12.91 7.52
N THR A 557 -11.71 12.58 8.15
CA THR A 557 -12.55 11.46 7.72
C THR A 557 -13.22 11.75 6.38
N GLU A 558 -13.67 12.98 6.12
CA GLU A 558 -14.21 13.37 4.82
C GLU A 558 -13.17 13.21 3.70
N LEU A 559 -11.93 13.66 3.94
CA LEU A 559 -10.85 13.50 2.97
C LEU A 559 -10.45 12.03 2.82
N LEU A 560 -10.37 11.26 3.91
CA LEU A 560 -10.06 9.84 3.89
C LEU A 560 -11.12 9.04 3.12
N HIS A 561 -12.41 9.35 3.33
CA HIS A 561 -13.50 8.72 2.57
C HIS A 561 -13.36 8.98 1.06
N ARG A 562 -13.19 10.26 0.65
CA ARG A 562 -13.03 10.61 -0.77
C ARG A 562 -11.81 9.96 -1.40
N TYR A 563 -10.68 9.98 -0.70
CA TYR A 563 -9.46 9.31 -1.12
C TYR A 563 -9.68 7.81 -1.29
N SER A 564 -10.24 7.15 -0.26
CA SER A 564 -10.51 5.70 -0.28
C SER A 564 -11.50 5.33 -1.38
N GLN A 565 -12.58 6.10 -1.55
CA GLN A 565 -13.55 5.88 -2.63
C GLN A 565 -12.87 5.90 -4.01
N ARG A 566 -11.95 6.84 -4.21
CA ARG A 566 -11.24 6.97 -5.48
C ARG A 566 -10.26 5.82 -5.71
N ARG A 567 -9.51 5.39 -4.70
CA ARG A 567 -8.54 4.29 -4.82
C ARG A 567 -9.19 2.90 -4.86
N LEU A 568 -10.32 2.74 -4.20
CA LEU A 568 -11.03 1.46 -4.12
C LEU A 568 -12.06 1.27 -5.23
N LEU A 569 -12.77 2.34 -5.62
CA LEU A 569 -13.98 2.23 -6.44
C LEU A 569 -13.93 3.11 -7.70
N GLY A 570 -12.80 3.75 -7.97
CA GLY A 570 -12.59 4.63 -9.12
C GLY A 570 -12.17 3.89 -10.40
N ASP A 571 -11.33 4.55 -11.18
CA ASP A 571 -10.86 4.02 -12.47
C ASP A 571 -9.60 3.17 -12.35
N HIS A 572 -8.82 3.37 -11.28
CA HIS A 572 -7.59 2.64 -11.00
C HIS A 572 -7.62 2.09 -9.57
N VAL A 573 -7.76 0.79 -9.44
CA VAL A 573 -8.09 0.11 -8.18
C VAL A 573 -7.22 -1.13 -7.94
N PRO A 574 -7.10 -1.65 -6.70
CA PRO A 574 -7.76 -1.22 -5.46
C PRO A 574 -6.81 -0.57 -4.46
N TYR A 575 -5.62 -0.14 -4.83
CA TYR A 575 -4.55 0.25 -3.90
C TYR A 575 -4.19 1.73 -4.03
N PRO A 576 -3.61 2.34 -2.97
CA PRO A 576 -2.87 3.59 -3.10
C PRO A 576 -1.83 3.51 -4.23
N ILE A 577 -1.57 4.62 -4.87
CA ILE A 577 -0.58 4.74 -5.94
C ILE A 577 0.68 5.46 -5.43
N GLU A 578 1.75 5.47 -6.22
CA GLU A 578 2.95 6.23 -5.86
C GLU A 578 2.73 7.73 -6.08
N ALA A 579 2.58 8.13 -7.34
CA ALA A 579 2.46 9.51 -7.76
C ALA A 579 1.72 9.63 -9.10
N TRP A 580 1.22 10.84 -9.38
CA TRP A 580 0.60 11.18 -10.65
C TRP A 580 1.03 12.60 -11.10
N PRO A 581 1.40 12.81 -12.37
CA PRO A 581 1.63 11.83 -13.44
C PRO A 581 2.95 11.07 -13.28
N GLU A 582 3.84 11.52 -12.38
CA GLU A 582 5.07 10.81 -12.03
C GLU A 582 4.74 9.47 -11.37
N GLY A 583 5.51 8.42 -11.66
CA GLY A 583 5.23 7.08 -11.15
C GLY A 583 4.16 6.32 -11.94
N SER A 584 3.45 6.95 -12.87
CA SER A 584 2.47 6.32 -13.76
C SER A 584 1.41 5.48 -13.02
N GLN A 585 0.92 5.96 -11.88
CA GLN A 585 -0.08 5.30 -11.02
C GLN A 585 0.34 3.90 -10.54
N ARG A 586 1.62 3.67 -10.28
CA ARG A 586 2.11 2.38 -9.77
C ARG A 586 1.55 2.08 -8.39
N HIS A 587 1.09 0.85 -8.21
CA HIS A 587 0.61 0.32 -6.92
C HIS A 587 1.79 -0.05 -6.01
N LEU A 588 2.59 0.91 -5.57
CA LEU A 588 3.68 0.64 -4.63
C LEU A 588 3.11 0.24 -3.26
N SER A 589 3.75 -0.74 -2.64
CA SER A 589 3.26 -1.33 -1.40
C SER A 589 3.51 -0.45 -0.17
N ALA A 590 4.49 0.45 -0.22
CA ALA A 590 4.85 1.33 0.88
C ALA A 590 3.76 2.37 1.18
N GLU A 591 3.12 2.93 0.16
CA GLU A 591 1.96 3.82 0.29
C GLU A 591 0.77 3.13 0.97
N SER A 592 0.57 1.84 0.68
CA SER A 592 -0.43 1.03 1.39
C SER A 592 -0.09 0.88 2.88
N GLY A 593 1.19 0.77 3.24
CA GLY A 593 1.66 0.82 4.63
C GLY A 593 1.33 2.16 5.31
N LEU A 594 1.51 3.28 4.62
CA LEU A 594 1.13 4.61 5.13
C LEU A 594 -0.39 4.71 5.35
N TYR A 595 -1.21 4.18 4.44
CA TYR A 595 -2.65 4.13 4.63
C TYR A 595 -3.02 3.36 5.91
N CYS A 596 -2.41 2.20 6.13
CA CYS A 596 -2.62 1.43 7.35
C CYS A 596 -2.27 2.21 8.62
N ARG A 597 -1.24 3.05 8.57
CA ARG A 597 -0.82 3.90 9.70
C ARG A 597 -1.78 5.08 9.94
N ILE A 598 -2.54 5.54 8.94
CA ILE A 598 -3.63 6.50 9.18
C ILE A 598 -4.64 5.88 10.16
N VAL A 599 -4.99 4.60 9.98
CA VAL A 599 -5.94 3.93 10.88
C VAL A 599 -5.33 3.77 12.27
N THR A 600 -4.16 3.15 12.40
CA THR A 600 -3.57 2.85 13.70
C THR A 600 -3.11 4.10 14.44
N GLU A 601 -2.41 5.03 13.78
CA GLU A 601 -1.77 6.19 14.39
C GLU A 601 -2.60 7.49 14.29
N GLY A 602 -3.52 7.58 13.32
CA GLY A 602 -4.41 8.73 13.11
C GLY A 602 -5.80 8.50 13.73
N VAL A 603 -6.61 7.62 13.16
CA VAL A 603 -7.99 7.36 13.61
C VAL A 603 -8.04 6.88 15.06
N PHE A 604 -7.23 5.86 15.41
CA PHE A 604 -7.13 5.37 16.78
C PHE A 604 -6.09 6.15 17.60
N GLY A 605 -5.16 6.84 16.97
CA GLY A 605 -4.15 7.65 17.63
C GLY A 605 -3.26 6.83 18.57
N ILE A 606 -2.86 5.63 18.17
CA ILE A 606 -2.00 4.74 18.95
C ILE A 606 -0.55 5.24 18.84
N ARG A 607 0.03 5.66 19.94
CA ARG A 607 1.43 6.04 20.04
C ARG A 607 2.17 5.15 21.03
N PRO A 608 3.16 4.35 20.60
CA PRO A 608 3.95 3.50 21.50
C PRO A 608 4.66 4.33 22.58
N THR A 609 4.59 3.90 23.84
CA THR A 609 5.21 4.57 25.01
C THR A 609 6.00 3.62 25.89
N GLY A 610 6.08 2.35 25.52
CA GLY A 610 6.82 1.29 26.18
C GLY A 610 6.57 -0.02 25.44
N LEU A 611 7.29 -1.08 25.78
CA LEU A 611 7.15 -2.38 25.13
C LEU A 611 5.75 -3.03 25.33
N ARG A 612 5.04 -2.59 26.39
CA ARG A 612 3.67 -3.06 26.70
C ARG A 612 2.72 -1.91 27.02
N SER A 613 3.00 -0.72 26.48
CA SER A 613 2.18 0.45 26.76
C SER A 613 2.14 1.42 25.60
N PHE A 614 1.02 2.13 25.48
CA PHE A 614 0.83 3.15 24.46
C PHE A 614 -0.10 4.27 24.95
N GLY A 615 0.06 5.45 24.37
CA GLY A 615 -0.94 6.49 24.38
C GLY A 615 -2.02 6.19 23.36
N LEU A 616 -3.26 6.47 23.67
CA LEU A 616 -4.41 6.25 22.80
C LEU A 616 -5.23 7.54 22.75
N THR A 617 -5.37 8.12 21.56
CA THR A 617 -6.07 9.38 21.31
C THR A 617 -7.08 9.18 20.18
N PRO A 618 -8.21 8.52 20.42
CA PRO A 618 -9.17 8.24 19.35
C PRO A 618 -9.72 9.53 18.74
N SER A 619 -9.66 9.62 17.43
CA SER A 619 -10.13 10.74 16.61
C SER A 619 -11.39 10.32 15.84
N MET A 620 -12.47 10.00 16.57
CA MET A 620 -13.76 9.58 16.02
C MET A 620 -14.56 10.80 15.54
N PRO A 621 -14.97 10.87 14.26
CA PRO A 621 -15.76 12.00 13.75
C PRO A 621 -17.12 12.09 14.42
N ALA A 622 -17.72 13.29 14.40
CA ALA A 622 -18.96 13.57 15.13
C ALA A 622 -20.14 12.70 14.67
N ALA A 623 -20.16 12.33 13.40
CA ALA A 623 -21.21 11.51 12.80
C ALA A 623 -21.16 10.02 13.20
N TRP A 624 -20.03 9.55 13.78
CA TRP A 624 -19.89 8.15 14.14
C TRP A 624 -20.29 7.90 15.59
N GLU A 625 -21.12 6.88 15.80
CA GLU A 625 -21.53 6.43 17.14
C GLU A 625 -20.52 5.44 17.74
N ARG A 626 -19.85 4.67 16.88
CA ARG A 626 -18.85 3.68 17.28
C ARG A 626 -17.81 3.43 16.20
N MET A 627 -16.63 2.94 16.61
CA MET A 627 -15.62 2.33 15.77
C MET A 627 -14.86 1.28 16.56
N SER A 628 -14.29 0.28 15.89
CA SER A 628 -13.45 -0.73 16.53
C SER A 628 -12.26 -1.14 15.67
N LEU A 629 -11.17 -1.52 16.32
CA LEU A 629 -10.00 -2.15 15.71
C LEU A 629 -9.72 -3.44 16.50
N ARG A 630 -9.92 -4.58 15.85
CA ARG A 630 -9.84 -5.87 16.51
C ARG A 630 -8.64 -6.68 16.08
N HIS A 631 -8.22 -7.62 16.93
CA HIS A 631 -7.07 -8.47 16.69
C HIS A 631 -5.79 -7.69 16.42
N ILE A 632 -5.52 -6.68 17.26
CA ILE A 632 -4.28 -5.92 17.23
C ILE A 632 -3.19 -6.79 17.86
N ARG A 633 -2.13 -7.10 17.10
CA ARG A 633 -1.05 -8.02 17.52
C ARG A 633 0.19 -7.31 18.07
N ALA A 634 0.11 -6.02 18.32
CA ALA A 634 1.21 -5.20 18.78
C ALA A 634 1.50 -5.35 20.29
N PHE A 635 2.64 -4.83 20.73
CA PHE A 635 3.06 -4.80 22.15
C PHE A 635 3.14 -6.18 22.81
N GLY A 636 3.46 -7.21 22.00
CA GLY A 636 3.53 -8.59 22.49
C GLY A 636 2.19 -9.17 22.99
N ALA A 637 1.06 -8.61 22.53
CA ALA A 637 -0.29 -8.99 22.96
C ALA A 637 -1.23 -9.17 21.76
N ASP A 638 -2.39 -9.76 22.01
CA ASP A 638 -3.56 -9.78 21.13
C ASP A 638 -4.69 -9.05 21.87
N PHE A 639 -5.17 -7.94 21.30
CA PHE A 639 -6.18 -7.14 21.95
C PHE A 639 -7.05 -6.38 20.96
N ASP A 640 -8.22 -5.98 21.43
CA ASP A 640 -9.18 -5.16 20.69
C ASP A 640 -9.32 -3.78 21.32
N ILE A 641 -9.61 -2.78 20.49
CA ILE A 641 -10.02 -1.45 20.92
C ILE A 641 -11.39 -1.17 20.34
N SER A 642 -12.35 -0.81 21.19
CA SER A 642 -13.64 -0.24 20.76
C SER A 642 -13.84 1.14 21.36
N VAL A 643 -14.39 2.04 20.56
CA VAL A 643 -14.72 3.42 20.94
C VAL A 643 -16.18 3.67 20.65
N GLU A 644 -16.91 4.09 21.66
CA GLU A 644 -18.34 4.39 21.59
C GLU A 644 -18.62 5.80 22.10
N ARG A 645 -19.54 6.51 21.45
CA ARG A 645 -19.97 7.83 21.88
C ARG A 645 -21.01 7.70 23.00
N GLU A 646 -20.70 8.26 24.18
CA GLU A 646 -21.64 8.35 25.31
C GLU A 646 -22.46 9.66 25.24
N PRO A 647 -23.60 9.72 25.95
CA PRO A 647 -24.33 10.97 26.15
C PRO A 647 -23.41 12.10 26.66
N ARG A 648 -23.67 13.33 26.22
CA ARG A 648 -22.84 14.52 26.48
C ARG A 648 -21.49 14.53 25.75
N GLY A 649 -21.31 13.68 24.69
CA GLY A 649 -20.18 13.71 23.80
C GLY A 649 -18.87 13.10 24.30
N LYS A 650 -18.85 12.46 25.46
CA LYS A 650 -17.70 11.69 25.93
C LYS A 650 -17.55 10.39 25.13
N LEU A 651 -16.33 9.87 25.09
CA LEU A 651 -15.98 8.60 24.48
C LEU A 651 -15.80 7.54 25.58
N ARG A 652 -16.49 6.42 25.43
CA ARG A 652 -16.21 5.19 26.17
C ARG A 652 -15.24 4.36 25.32
N ILE A 653 -14.09 4.08 25.89
CA ILE A 653 -13.02 3.34 25.20
C ILE A 653 -12.82 2.03 25.96
N THR A 654 -12.97 0.92 25.26
CA THR A 654 -12.75 -0.42 25.82
C THR A 654 -11.52 -1.02 25.18
N VAL A 655 -10.55 -1.46 25.99
CA VAL A 655 -9.37 -2.22 25.55
C VAL A 655 -9.51 -3.62 26.14
N ALA A 656 -9.70 -4.61 25.27
CA ALA A 656 -9.93 -6.01 25.63
C ALA A 656 -8.73 -6.87 25.19
N GLU A 657 -7.90 -7.29 26.14
CA GLU A 657 -6.81 -8.25 25.89
C GLU A 657 -7.38 -9.67 25.86
N ALA A 658 -6.91 -10.51 24.96
CA ALA A 658 -7.34 -11.90 24.84
C ALA A 658 -7.18 -12.65 26.19
N GLY A 659 -8.26 -13.22 26.70
CA GLY A 659 -8.27 -13.97 27.96
C GLY A 659 -8.16 -13.12 29.23
N LYS A 660 -8.32 -11.80 29.16
CA LYS A 660 -8.29 -10.87 30.29
C LYS A 660 -9.60 -10.08 30.41
N GLU A 661 -9.85 -9.51 31.60
CA GLU A 661 -10.96 -8.59 31.80
C GLU A 661 -10.73 -7.27 31.02
N PRO A 662 -11.74 -6.78 30.30
CA PRO A 662 -11.62 -5.53 29.55
C PRO A 662 -11.35 -4.32 30.44
N LYS A 663 -10.45 -3.44 30.02
CA LYS A 663 -10.20 -2.13 30.63
C LYS A 663 -11.09 -1.09 29.97
N ILE A 664 -11.87 -0.37 30.78
CA ILE A 664 -12.77 0.68 30.28
C ILE A 664 -12.27 2.05 30.72
N TYR A 665 -12.15 2.95 29.75
CA TYR A 665 -11.77 4.33 29.95
C TYR A 665 -12.88 5.26 29.47
N ARG A 666 -12.94 6.48 30.04
CA ARG A 666 -13.81 7.56 29.58
C ARG A 666 -12.97 8.80 29.37
N ALA A 667 -13.07 9.39 28.18
CA ALA A 667 -12.29 10.56 27.80
C ALA A 667 -13.13 11.55 26.99
N SER A 668 -12.73 12.79 26.96
CA SER A 668 -13.24 13.75 25.97
C SER A 668 -12.60 13.47 24.61
N PRO A 669 -13.27 13.77 23.48
CA PRO A 669 -12.64 13.71 22.16
C PRO A 669 -11.29 14.48 22.15
N GLY A 670 -10.27 13.90 21.54
CA GLY A 670 -8.91 14.46 21.48
C GLY A 670 -8.08 14.30 22.75
N ALA A 671 -8.62 13.75 23.84
CA ALA A 671 -7.84 13.48 25.04
C ALA A 671 -7.07 12.16 24.93
N THR A 672 -5.80 12.17 25.30
CA THR A 672 -4.95 10.98 25.33
C THR A 672 -5.16 10.20 26.62
N ILE A 673 -5.47 8.93 26.54
CA ILE A 673 -5.41 7.99 27.66
C ILE A 673 -4.12 7.16 27.58
N ARG A 674 -3.60 6.75 28.74
CA ARG A 674 -2.47 5.82 28.80
C ARG A 674 -2.98 4.41 29.02
N VAL A 675 -2.63 3.53 28.11
CA VAL A 675 -2.95 2.11 28.17
C VAL A 675 -1.68 1.35 28.53
N LYS A 676 -1.75 0.51 29.56
CA LYS A 676 -0.74 -0.50 29.86
C LYS A 676 -1.39 -1.86 29.75
N LEU A 677 -0.83 -2.71 28.88
CA LEU A 677 -1.23 -4.09 28.72
C LEU A 677 -0.68 -4.93 29.87
N THR A 678 -1.30 -6.07 30.12
CA THR A 678 -0.92 -6.97 31.21
C THR A 678 0.36 -7.71 30.83
N ASP A 679 1.23 -7.95 31.81
CA ASP A 679 2.47 -8.71 31.63
C ASP A 679 2.21 -10.20 31.35
#